data_1b85bf25cae6feb24a12837eae6450e9
#
_entry.id   1b85bf25cae6feb24a12837eae6450e9
#
_cell.length_a   1.000
_cell.length_b   1.000
_cell.length_c   1.000
_cell.angle_alpha   90.00
_cell.angle_beta   90.00
_cell.angle_gamma   90.00
#
_symmetry.space_group_name_H-M   'P 1'
#
loop_
_entity.id
_entity.type
_entity.pdbx_description
1 polymer ?
#
loop_
_entity_poly.entity_id
_entity_poly.type
_entity_poly.pdbx_seq_one_letter_code
_entity_poly.pdbx_strand_id
1 'polypeptide(L)'
;MNTTLPALRSTRRSRLGARFFALVVALAAFVAVDTTAHTPAFAQNIYSIYSAFNGPDAPVPEGQTAEDVENYVGPSDFLLDKAGTFFYVAEGDAGRLRRVRADGTAAAESIPLPFKPNKMRFFPGETKLAIVGGGHKGRLAIVEIAQASENPDAAPEPLPMRVVADYPIGHTPSDVSVKRTDDGRELVYATLQFENAALEIDAATGEIVRRWDVGREPFCAELTPDGRRYVVAGRITDKLANVSYSCSAVRVIDLDANEVKKTDLLNGHNLLTDMTLSPDGKFAFISAVQGNYLSVTSQVSGGWIAENVFLVVDVETCEFVEVFFLDDEQLGAGNPWGIACSEDGKRLVISLAGTDEVVFIPLERVLKTLADRPEWARPGFGAYMYSSFATGEVQLPIRLRVKFGLKGLRQTIVRGDDVYVLSYFEDAICKATLKLSPPYEYYPNSYVSQETPPRLLQTDAENADDRPDDSAEEAAAFAKIAAETASDPNAGPPLRFVELEPRRPLKGVEISRSFARLAPKPVLTTRRRGEILYHDATACFEHWQSCVTCHPDARVDGFNWDLLNDGTGNLKNTKSMLLSHETPPSMISGIRADAETAVRAGFTHILFKKADEKNACAVDEYLSSLRPVPSPYLVNGELSESAKRGKVLFESDRTGCAICHPAPYYTDLRLHRVGSQDVNDYIDAFDSPTLIEVWRTAPYMNTGGFHTVRELLLEGKHGARDGRLDKLTPQEQDDLIEYVLSL
;
A
#
# COMPACT_ATOMS: atom_id res chain seq x y z
N MET A 1 10.07 -5.54 80.41
CA MET A 1 11.48 -5.07 80.40
C MET A 1 11.58 -3.94 79.39
N ASN A 2 11.84 -2.77 79.95
CA ASN A 2 12.00 -1.51 79.17
C ASN A 2 13.24 -1.54 78.28
N THR A 3 13.17 -0.93 77.13
CA THR A 3 14.20 -0.08 76.58
C THR A 3 13.66 0.92 75.57
N THR A 4 13.94 2.13 75.88
CA THR A 4 13.60 3.44 75.34
C THR A 4 14.19 3.72 73.94
N LEU A 5 13.42 4.39 73.10
CA LEU A 5 13.84 5.11 71.89
C LEU A 5 14.37 6.50 72.25
N PRO A 6 15.41 7.01 71.57
CA PRO A 6 15.75 8.44 71.66
C PRO A 6 15.15 9.21 70.44
N ALA A 7 14.58 10.35 70.76
CA ALA A 7 14.09 11.37 69.86
C ALA A 7 15.21 12.02 69.03
N LEU A 8 15.02 12.19 67.74
CA LEU A 8 15.80 13.09 66.88
C LEU A 8 14.88 14.18 66.32
N ARG A 9 15.32 15.39 66.55
CA ARG A 9 14.62 16.67 66.27
C ARG A 9 14.39 16.96 64.83
N SER A 10 13.22 17.54 64.57
CA SER A 10 12.81 18.23 63.35
C SER A 10 13.68 19.47 63.08
N THR A 11 14.14 19.63 61.83
CA THR A 11 14.32 20.94 61.15
C THR A 11 14.78 20.68 59.73
N ARG A 12 13.86 20.61 58.78
CA ARG A 12 14.06 20.90 57.35
C ARG A 12 12.79 20.56 56.51
N ARG A 13 11.64 21.11 56.93
CA ARG A 13 10.41 21.01 56.13
C ARG A 13 9.76 22.39 55.98
N SER A 14 10.38 23.33 55.27
CA SER A 14 9.67 24.56 54.88
C SER A 14 10.19 25.26 53.63
N ARG A 15 11.18 24.70 52.91
CA ARG A 15 11.65 25.33 51.66
C ARG A 15 11.39 24.54 50.36
N LEU A 16 10.97 23.27 50.45
CA LEU A 16 10.58 22.49 49.25
C LEU A 16 9.11 22.66 48.87
N GLY A 17 8.21 22.85 49.84
CA GLY A 17 6.78 23.04 49.57
C GLY A 17 6.45 24.36 48.88
N ALA A 18 7.20 25.43 49.22
CA ALA A 18 6.99 26.74 48.58
C ALA A 18 7.50 26.83 47.14
N ARG A 19 8.51 26.03 46.78
CA ARG A 19 9.00 25.97 45.38
C ARG A 19 8.10 25.08 44.48
N PHE A 20 7.50 24.04 45.04
CA PHE A 20 6.54 23.19 44.31
C PHE A 20 5.22 23.92 44.03
N PHE A 21 4.74 24.70 45.01
CA PHE A 21 3.52 25.50 44.83
C PHE A 21 3.73 26.68 43.85
N ALA A 22 4.91 27.29 43.84
CA ALA A 22 5.25 28.35 42.88
C ALA A 22 5.41 27.78 41.44
N LEU A 23 5.88 26.53 41.29
CA LEU A 23 5.99 25.87 39.96
C LEU A 23 4.63 25.46 39.41
N VAL A 24 3.72 24.96 40.25
CA VAL A 24 2.35 24.60 39.86
C VAL A 24 1.51 25.84 39.51
N VAL A 25 1.67 26.95 40.22
CA VAL A 25 1.00 28.21 39.92
C VAL A 25 1.60 28.86 38.68
N ALA A 26 2.90 28.71 38.40
CA ALA A 26 3.52 29.21 37.17
C ALA A 26 3.10 28.38 35.95
N LEU A 27 2.95 27.03 36.07
CA LEU A 27 2.39 26.18 35.00
C LEU A 27 0.91 26.47 34.75
N ALA A 28 0.11 26.72 35.79
CA ALA A 28 -1.31 27.05 35.63
C ALA A 28 -1.51 28.45 35.04
N ALA A 29 -0.57 29.39 35.27
CA ALA A 29 -0.59 30.73 34.64
C ALA A 29 -0.12 30.68 33.17
N PHE A 30 0.75 29.73 32.81
CA PHE A 30 1.19 29.55 31.39
C PHE A 30 0.12 28.89 30.54
N VAL A 31 -0.72 28.03 31.12
CA VAL A 31 -1.86 27.38 30.41
C VAL A 31 -3.06 28.34 30.25
N ALA A 32 -3.15 29.39 31.04
CA ALA A 32 -4.28 30.34 31.02
C ALA A 32 -4.10 31.55 30.09
N VAL A 33 -2.93 31.76 29.49
CA VAL A 33 -2.63 32.97 28.68
C VAL A 33 -2.68 32.73 27.17
N ASP A 34 -2.76 31.47 26.70
CA ASP A 34 -2.61 31.21 25.25
C ASP A 34 -3.90 30.73 24.52
N THR A 35 -5.07 30.87 25.15
CA THR A 35 -6.34 30.48 24.48
C THR A 35 -7.04 31.60 23.69
N THR A 36 -6.44 32.78 23.55
CA THR A 36 -7.12 33.92 22.89
C THR A 36 -6.36 34.52 21.70
N ALA A 37 -5.17 34.03 21.35
CA ALA A 37 -4.34 34.67 20.30
C ALA A 37 -4.21 33.89 18.99
N HIS A 38 -4.71 32.68 18.83
CA HIS A 38 -4.50 31.86 17.62
C HIS A 38 -5.71 31.70 16.70
N THR A 39 -6.85 32.33 16.99
CA THR A 39 -8.07 32.22 16.17
C THR A 39 -8.02 32.89 14.78
N PRO A 40 -7.26 33.93 14.49
CA PRO A 40 -7.31 34.55 13.15
C PRO A 40 -6.43 33.88 12.08
N ALA A 41 -5.29 33.28 12.45
CA ALA A 41 -4.41 32.63 11.47
C ALA A 41 -4.94 31.27 11.03
N PHE A 42 -5.65 30.57 11.90
CA PHE A 42 -6.27 29.27 11.63
C PHE A 42 -7.42 29.36 10.61
N ALA A 43 -8.19 30.46 10.64
CA ALA A 43 -9.32 30.65 9.72
C ALA A 43 -8.86 31.01 8.29
N GLN A 44 -7.68 31.60 8.08
CA GLN A 44 -7.17 31.93 6.75
C GLN A 44 -6.59 30.74 6.00
N ASN A 45 -6.04 29.73 6.67
CA ASN A 45 -5.56 28.52 6.02
C ASN A 45 -6.68 27.59 5.54
N ILE A 46 -7.86 27.69 6.10
CA ILE A 46 -9.01 26.85 5.77
C ILE A 46 -9.55 27.10 4.36
N TYR A 47 -9.48 28.34 3.87
CA TYR A 47 -9.89 28.67 2.50
C TYR A 47 -8.94 28.10 1.43
N SER A 48 -7.67 27.89 1.75
CA SER A 48 -6.70 27.29 0.82
C SER A 48 -6.91 25.79 0.61
N ILE A 49 -7.46 25.09 1.61
CA ILE A 49 -7.74 23.64 1.51
C ILE A 49 -8.97 23.39 0.63
N TYR A 50 -10.01 24.25 0.70
CA TYR A 50 -11.17 24.13 -0.17
C TYR A 50 -10.86 24.46 -1.65
N SER A 51 -9.86 25.30 -1.92
CA SER A 51 -9.41 25.56 -3.28
C SER A 51 -8.51 24.47 -3.86
N ALA A 52 -7.87 23.66 -3.01
CA ALA A 52 -7.08 22.49 -3.44
C ALA A 52 -7.94 21.36 -4.02
N PHE A 53 -9.26 21.34 -3.76
CA PHE A 53 -10.20 20.40 -4.37
C PHE A 53 -10.58 20.72 -5.82
N ASN A 54 -10.17 21.88 -6.36
CA ASN A 54 -10.68 22.40 -7.63
C ASN A 54 -9.67 22.40 -8.79
N GLY A 55 -8.87 21.35 -8.99
CA GLY A 55 -8.23 21.11 -10.27
C GLY A 55 -6.71 21.34 -10.36
N PRO A 56 -6.11 21.11 -11.53
CA PRO A 56 -4.66 21.10 -11.75
C PRO A 56 -3.95 22.48 -11.61
N ASP A 57 -4.70 23.55 -11.36
CA ASP A 57 -4.19 24.92 -11.21
C ASP A 57 -4.13 25.39 -9.73
N ALA A 58 -4.11 24.47 -8.77
CA ALA A 58 -3.95 24.85 -7.36
C ALA A 58 -2.61 25.61 -7.18
N PRO A 59 -2.60 26.80 -6.57
CA PRO A 59 -1.37 27.55 -6.38
C PRO A 59 -0.39 26.77 -5.51
N VAL A 60 0.88 26.75 -5.93
CA VAL A 60 2.00 26.22 -5.15
C VAL A 60 1.97 26.90 -3.76
N PRO A 61 2.08 26.15 -2.65
CA PRO A 61 2.10 26.74 -1.32
C PRO A 61 3.14 27.86 -1.21
N GLU A 62 2.80 28.97 -0.54
CA GLU A 62 3.70 30.10 -0.33
C GLU A 62 4.99 29.61 0.38
N GLY A 63 6.13 29.72 -0.29
CA GLY A 63 7.44 29.27 0.21
C GLY A 63 8.11 28.16 -0.60
N GLN A 64 7.42 27.54 -1.56
CA GLN A 64 8.03 26.62 -2.52
C GLN A 64 8.38 27.39 -3.80
N THR A 65 9.63 27.26 -4.26
CA THR A 65 10.06 27.83 -5.54
C THR A 65 9.68 26.88 -6.69
N ALA A 66 9.61 27.40 -7.92
CA ALA A 66 9.38 26.56 -9.10
C ALA A 66 10.49 25.48 -9.31
N GLU A 67 11.60 25.58 -8.59
CA GLU A 67 12.69 24.61 -8.57
C GLU A 67 12.40 23.41 -7.66
N ASP A 68 11.42 23.51 -6.76
CA ASP A 68 10.97 22.42 -5.90
C ASP A 68 9.91 21.51 -6.57
N VAL A 69 9.63 21.70 -7.87
CA VAL A 69 8.73 20.82 -8.61
C VAL A 69 9.38 19.46 -8.74
N GLU A 70 8.78 18.47 -8.09
CA GLU A 70 9.23 17.09 -8.11
C GLU A 70 9.07 16.50 -9.52
N ASN A 71 10.17 16.33 -10.23
CA ASN A 71 10.21 15.73 -11.57
C ASN A 71 10.42 14.22 -11.48
N TYR A 72 9.59 13.51 -10.69
CA TYR A 72 9.59 12.08 -10.65
C TYR A 72 8.81 11.49 -11.82
N VAL A 73 9.33 10.43 -12.41
CA VAL A 73 8.63 9.64 -13.43
C VAL A 73 7.55 8.79 -12.76
N GLY A 74 7.86 8.22 -11.60
CA GLY A 74 6.97 7.40 -10.80
C GLY A 74 6.38 6.24 -11.62
N PRO A 75 7.22 5.31 -12.13
CA PRO A 75 6.74 4.24 -12.99
C PRO A 75 5.81 3.30 -12.20
N SER A 76 4.56 3.20 -12.63
CA SER A 76 3.51 2.41 -11.93
C SER A 76 3.40 0.98 -12.45
N ASP A 77 3.65 0.78 -13.75
CA ASP A 77 3.59 -0.53 -14.39
C ASP A 77 4.51 -0.58 -15.61
N PHE A 78 4.90 -1.79 -16.04
CA PHE A 78 5.67 -1.96 -17.27
C PHE A 78 5.38 -3.32 -17.90
N LEU A 79 5.53 -3.38 -19.22
CA LEU A 79 5.38 -4.59 -20.02
C LEU A 79 6.57 -4.73 -20.96
N LEU A 80 6.94 -5.96 -21.26
CA LEU A 80 7.90 -6.30 -22.30
C LEU A 80 7.14 -7.05 -23.40
N ASP A 81 7.27 -6.62 -24.65
CA ASP A 81 6.63 -7.30 -25.77
C ASP A 81 7.12 -8.76 -25.90
N LYS A 82 6.34 -9.60 -26.58
CA LYS A 82 6.67 -11.03 -26.73
C LYS A 82 8.00 -11.26 -27.45
N ALA A 83 8.36 -10.35 -28.33
CA ALA A 83 9.65 -10.40 -29.04
C ALA A 83 10.86 -10.02 -28.15
N GLY A 84 10.62 -9.45 -26.95
CA GLY A 84 11.68 -8.94 -26.07
C GLY A 84 12.36 -7.68 -26.62
N THR A 85 11.69 -6.93 -27.51
CA THR A 85 12.25 -5.79 -28.22
C THR A 85 11.97 -4.47 -27.52
N PHE A 86 10.77 -4.28 -27.00
CA PHE A 86 10.36 -3.03 -26.39
C PHE A 86 9.77 -3.21 -25.00
N PHE A 87 10.25 -2.37 -24.07
CA PHE A 87 9.53 -2.07 -22.86
C PHE A 87 8.51 -0.96 -23.10
N TYR A 88 7.31 -1.15 -22.57
CA TYR A 88 6.28 -0.13 -22.41
C TYR A 88 6.19 0.18 -20.92
N VAL A 89 6.27 1.45 -20.54
CA VAL A 89 6.29 1.89 -19.14
C VAL A 89 5.18 2.90 -18.92
N ALA A 90 4.30 2.60 -17.99
CA ALA A 90 3.31 3.53 -17.47
C ALA A 90 3.97 4.44 -16.44
N GLU A 91 4.16 5.71 -16.76
CA GLU A 91 4.80 6.70 -15.90
C GLU A 91 3.71 7.45 -15.11
N GLY A 92 3.37 6.92 -13.92
CA GLY A 92 2.23 7.37 -13.12
C GLY A 92 2.32 8.82 -12.66
N ASP A 93 3.47 9.25 -12.13
CA ASP A 93 3.64 10.63 -11.68
C ASP A 93 3.75 11.60 -12.87
N ALA A 94 4.40 11.18 -13.96
CA ALA A 94 4.57 11.99 -15.16
C ALA A 94 3.33 12.02 -16.08
N GLY A 95 2.34 11.15 -15.90
CA GLY A 95 1.10 11.13 -16.69
C GLY A 95 1.31 10.75 -18.16
N ARG A 96 2.20 9.80 -18.46
CA ARG A 96 2.52 9.41 -19.83
C ARG A 96 2.79 7.91 -20.00
N LEU A 97 2.75 7.45 -21.23
CA LEU A 97 3.24 6.14 -21.67
C LEU A 97 4.57 6.32 -22.38
N ARG A 98 5.58 5.55 -21.99
CA ARG A 98 6.88 5.47 -22.65
C ARG A 98 7.05 4.11 -23.32
N ARG A 99 7.61 4.11 -24.54
CA ARG A 99 8.15 2.93 -25.21
C ARG A 99 9.66 3.08 -25.37
N VAL A 100 10.42 2.09 -24.97
CA VAL A 100 11.89 2.11 -25.05
C VAL A 100 12.41 0.75 -25.49
N ARG A 101 13.43 0.72 -26.34
CA ARG A 101 14.06 -0.53 -26.77
C ARG A 101 14.81 -1.19 -25.61
N ALA A 102 14.59 -2.49 -25.44
CA ALA A 102 15.22 -3.28 -24.38
C ALA A 102 16.75 -3.41 -24.55
N ASP A 103 17.25 -3.29 -25.79
CA ASP A 103 18.69 -3.32 -26.12
C ASP A 103 19.39 -1.96 -25.95
N GLY A 104 18.66 -0.90 -25.64
CA GLY A 104 19.20 0.44 -25.46
C GLY A 104 19.77 1.11 -26.71
N THR A 105 19.45 0.62 -27.90
CA THR A 105 20.06 1.11 -29.16
C THR A 105 19.40 2.36 -29.74
N ALA A 106 18.20 2.73 -29.27
CA ALA A 106 17.48 3.88 -29.78
C ALA A 106 16.87 4.71 -28.63
N ALA A 107 16.62 5.99 -28.92
CA ALA A 107 15.90 6.89 -28.03
C ALA A 107 14.50 6.36 -27.71
N ALA A 108 14.01 6.68 -26.50
CA ALA A 108 12.66 6.37 -26.08
C ALA A 108 11.63 7.25 -26.82
N GLU A 109 10.46 6.71 -27.06
CA GLU A 109 9.27 7.44 -27.51
C GLU A 109 8.31 7.58 -26.32
N SER A 110 7.71 8.75 -26.14
CA SER A 110 6.70 8.97 -25.10
C SER A 110 5.49 9.71 -25.64
N ILE A 111 4.32 9.38 -25.12
CA ILE A 111 3.09 10.14 -25.38
C ILE A 111 2.43 10.52 -24.06
N PRO A 112 1.86 11.72 -23.95
CA PRO A 112 1.05 12.08 -22.81
C PRO A 112 -0.23 11.25 -22.80
N LEU A 113 -0.67 10.85 -21.61
CA LEU A 113 -1.98 10.25 -21.40
C LEU A 113 -2.94 11.27 -20.80
N PRO A 114 -4.26 11.16 -21.04
CA PRO A 114 -5.25 12.10 -20.49
C PRO A 114 -5.42 11.97 -18.98
N PHE A 115 -4.69 11.06 -18.32
CA PHE A 115 -4.71 10.78 -16.89
C PHE A 115 -3.40 10.15 -16.44
N LYS A 116 -3.17 10.09 -15.12
CA LYS A 116 -2.06 9.37 -14.53
C LYS A 116 -2.30 7.85 -14.64
N PRO A 117 -1.49 7.09 -15.40
CA PRO A 117 -1.68 5.66 -15.58
C PRO A 117 -1.32 4.87 -14.31
N ASN A 118 -2.00 3.75 -14.11
CA ASN A 118 -1.75 2.83 -13.00
C ASN A 118 -1.31 1.45 -13.49
N LYS A 119 -2.14 0.79 -14.32
CA LYS A 119 -1.90 -0.55 -14.85
C LYS A 119 -2.18 -0.61 -16.34
N MET A 120 -1.51 -1.54 -17.03
CA MET A 120 -1.70 -1.75 -18.46
C MET A 120 -1.55 -3.22 -18.86
N ARG A 121 -2.19 -3.59 -19.98
CA ARG A 121 -2.12 -4.93 -20.60
C ARG A 121 -2.11 -4.84 -22.10
N PHE A 122 -1.37 -5.75 -22.75
CA PHE A 122 -1.46 -5.93 -24.21
C PHE A 122 -2.78 -6.59 -24.61
N PHE A 123 -3.39 -6.11 -25.67
CA PHE A 123 -4.40 -6.91 -26.37
C PHE A 123 -3.76 -8.11 -27.08
N PRO A 124 -4.50 -9.20 -27.28
CA PRO A 124 -4.02 -10.33 -28.07
C PRO A 124 -3.53 -9.89 -29.46
N GLY A 125 -2.27 -10.24 -29.78
CA GLY A 125 -1.59 -9.80 -31.00
C GLY A 125 -0.74 -8.53 -30.79
N GLU A 126 -0.70 -7.96 -29.59
CA GLU A 126 0.21 -6.86 -29.17
C GLU A 126 0.22 -5.62 -30.08
N THR A 127 -0.93 -5.35 -30.73
CA THR A 127 -1.09 -4.14 -31.56
C THR A 127 -1.62 -2.95 -30.78
N LYS A 128 -2.19 -3.21 -29.61
CA LYS A 128 -2.79 -2.21 -28.73
C LYS A 128 -2.52 -2.51 -27.26
N LEU A 129 -2.60 -1.46 -26.43
CA LEU A 129 -2.59 -1.52 -24.97
C LEU A 129 -3.93 -1.02 -24.43
N ALA A 130 -4.44 -1.70 -23.40
CA ALA A 130 -5.43 -1.16 -22.47
C ALA A 130 -4.68 -0.59 -21.28
N ILE A 131 -4.98 0.66 -20.90
CA ILE A 131 -4.33 1.38 -19.80
C ILE A 131 -5.43 1.95 -18.91
N VAL A 132 -5.37 1.64 -17.61
CA VAL A 132 -6.28 2.20 -16.60
C VAL A 132 -5.56 3.11 -15.61
N GLY A 133 -6.27 4.08 -15.05
CA GLY A 133 -5.74 5.02 -14.07
C GLY A 133 -6.69 6.19 -13.81
N GLY A 134 -6.16 7.36 -13.45
CA GLY A 134 -6.94 8.59 -13.27
C GLY A 134 -7.54 8.76 -11.87
N GLY A 135 -7.21 7.89 -10.91
CA GLY A 135 -7.68 7.98 -9.52
C GLY A 135 -9.22 8.06 -9.43
N HIS A 136 -9.75 9.02 -8.67
CA HIS A 136 -11.19 9.20 -8.48
C HIS A 136 -11.98 9.50 -9.78
N LYS A 137 -11.34 9.97 -10.83
CA LYS A 137 -11.90 10.12 -12.17
C LYS A 137 -11.38 9.00 -13.08
N GLY A 138 -11.52 7.76 -12.65
CA GLY A 138 -10.92 6.60 -13.30
C GLY A 138 -11.31 6.46 -14.75
N ARG A 139 -10.31 6.13 -15.56
CA ARG A 139 -10.39 6.06 -17.01
C ARG A 139 -9.73 4.82 -17.55
N LEU A 140 -10.18 4.42 -18.73
CA LEU A 140 -9.58 3.41 -19.59
C LEU A 140 -9.16 4.07 -20.91
N ALA A 141 -7.87 4.05 -21.22
CA ALA A 141 -7.37 4.42 -22.54
C ALA A 141 -7.01 3.19 -23.35
N ILE A 142 -7.32 3.22 -24.65
CA ILE A 142 -6.82 2.26 -25.63
C ILE A 142 -5.75 2.98 -26.46
N VAL A 143 -4.55 2.41 -26.47
CA VAL A 143 -3.40 2.98 -27.18
C VAL A 143 -2.97 2.02 -28.29
N GLU A 144 -2.99 2.48 -29.54
CA GLU A 144 -2.40 1.78 -30.66
C GLU A 144 -0.88 1.92 -30.64
N ILE A 145 -0.16 0.81 -30.79
CA ILE A 145 1.31 0.75 -30.66
C ILE A 145 1.99 0.07 -31.84
N ALA A 146 1.28 -0.78 -32.57
CA ALA A 146 1.79 -1.55 -33.69
C ALA A 146 0.66 -1.96 -34.64
N GLN A 147 1.02 -2.39 -35.86
CA GLN A 147 0.11 -3.05 -36.79
C GLN A 147 0.44 -4.54 -36.88
N ALA A 148 -0.58 -5.35 -37.14
CA ALA A 148 -0.38 -6.78 -37.35
C ALA A 148 0.55 -7.00 -38.54
N SER A 149 1.50 -7.93 -38.43
CA SER A 149 2.35 -8.35 -39.52
C SER A 149 1.52 -9.17 -40.54
N GLU A 150 1.85 -9.03 -41.83
CA GLU A 150 1.29 -9.90 -42.85
C GLU A 150 1.68 -11.37 -42.66
N ASN A 151 2.82 -11.61 -42.04
CA ASN A 151 3.26 -12.93 -41.57
C ASN A 151 2.75 -13.18 -40.13
N PRO A 152 1.83 -14.12 -39.88
CA PRO A 152 1.26 -14.38 -38.58
C PRO A 152 2.30 -14.87 -37.53
N ASP A 153 3.43 -15.38 -37.98
CA ASP A 153 4.53 -15.85 -37.11
C ASP A 153 5.54 -14.73 -36.78
N ALA A 154 5.43 -13.57 -37.39
CA ALA A 154 6.30 -12.44 -37.15
C ALA A 154 5.74 -11.51 -36.08
N ALA A 155 6.63 -10.81 -35.36
CA ALA A 155 6.25 -9.76 -34.42
C ALA A 155 5.48 -8.63 -35.15
N PRO A 156 4.53 -7.97 -34.47
CA PRO A 156 3.83 -6.79 -35.00
C PRO A 156 4.84 -5.69 -35.38
N GLU A 157 4.53 -4.95 -36.45
CA GLU A 157 5.35 -3.82 -36.86
C GLU A 157 5.02 -2.59 -35.99
N PRO A 158 6.02 -1.98 -35.31
CA PRO A 158 5.76 -0.84 -34.44
C PRO A 158 5.27 0.38 -35.22
N LEU A 159 4.21 1.01 -34.71
CA LEU A 159 3.70 2.30 -35.16
C LEU A 159 4.02 3.39 -34.14
N PRO A 160 4.00 4.67 -34.52
CA PRO A 160 3.94 5.76 -33.54
C PRO A 160 2.78 5.55 -32.59
N MET A 161 3.04 5.63 -31.28
CA MET A 161 2.02 5.41 -30.26
C MET A 161 0.91 6.46 -30.33
N ARG A 162 -0.34 6.05 -30.23
CA ARG A 162 -1.50 6.95 -30.30
C ARG A 162 -2.65 6.48 -29.43
N VAL A 163 -3.19 7.38 -28.60
CA VAL A 163 -4.46 7.13 -27.89
C VAL A 163 -5.59 7.12 -28.93
N VAL A 164 -6.28 6.00 -29.06
CA VAL A 164 -7.39 5.83 -30.00
C VAL A 164 -8.76 5.86 -29.34
N ALA A 165 -8.81 5.62 -28.03
CA ALA A 165 -10.02 5.73 -27.23
C ALA A 165 -9.67 6.09 -25.78
N ASP A 166 -10.61 6.76 -25.09
CA ASP A 166 -10.48 7.19 -23.71
C ASP A 166 -11.87 7.28 -23.07
N TYR A 167 -12.17 6.36 -22.13
CA TYR A 167 -13.48 6.17 -21.53
C TYR A 167 -13.44 6.38 -20.02
N PRO A 168 -14.44 7.06 -19.42
CA PRO A 168 -14.64 7.04 -17.98
C PRO A 168 -15.16 5.67 -17.55
N ILE A 169 -14.58 5.08 -16.51
CA ILE A 169 -14.95 3.73 -16.05
C ILE A 169 -15.30 3.64 -14.58
N GLY A 170 -15.04 4.68 -13.77
CA GLY A 170 -15.36 4.69 -12.33
C GLY A 170 -14.19 5.09 -11.45
N HIS A 171 -14.35 4.88 -10.15
CA HIS A 171 -13.43 5.41 -9.14
C HIS A 171 -12.23 4.47 -8.91
N THR A 172 -11.03 5.00 -9.11
CA THR A 172 -9.73 4.37 -8.81
C THR A 172 -9.58 2.96 -9.41
N PRO A 173 -9.42 2.84 -10.74
CA PRO A 173 -9.10 1.57 -11.36
C PRO A 173 -7.77 1.04 -10.85
N SER A 174 -7.75 -0.19 -10.34
CA SER A 174 -6.59 -0.80 -9.70
C SER A 174 -5.86 -1.80 -10.59
N ASP A 175 -6.58 -2.57 -11.40
CA ASP A 175 -5.99 -3.53 -12.32
C ASP A 175 -6.79 -3.66 -13.61
N VAL A 176 -6.17 -4.28 -14.66
CA VAL A 176 -6.75 -4.44 -15.98
C VAL A 176 -6.30 -5.75 -16.62
N SER A 177 -7.24 -6.48 -17.24
CA SER A 177 -7.01 -7.63 -18.10
C SER A 177 -7.77 -7.46 -19.41
N VAL A 178 -7.39 -8.21 -20.44
CA VAL A 178 -8.01 -8.12 -21.77
C VAL A 178 -8.30 -9.49 -22.34
N LYS A 179 -9.36 -9.58 -23.15
CA LYS A 179 -9.77 -10.81 -23.85
C LYS A 179 -10.21 -10.47 -25.25
N ARG A 180 -9.90 -11.34 -26.22
CA ARG A 180 -10.56 -11.38 -27.51
C ARG A 180 -11.52 -12.57 -27.53
N THR A 181 -12.78 -12.32 -27.85
CA THR A 181 -13.81 -13.36 -27.97
C THR A 181 -13.71 -14.08 -29.32
N ASP A 182 -14.36 -15.23 -29.44
CA ASP A 182 -14.37 -16.03 -30.68
C ASP A 182 -15.01 -15.28 -31.86
N ASP A 183 -15.95 -14.35 -31.60
CA ASP A 183 -16.54 -13.47 -32.60
C ASP A 183 -15.69 -12.23 -32.93
N GLY A 184 -14.49 -12.12 -32.34
CA GLY A 184 -13.50 -11.10 -32.61
C GLY A 184 -13.65 -9.81 -31.83
N ARG A 185 -14.62 -9.70 -30.91
CA ARG A 185 -14.73 -8.53 -30.01
C ARG A 185 -13.58 -8.50 -29.03
N GLU A 186 -13.15 -7.31 -28.68
CA GLU A 186 -12.15 -7.07 -27.64
C GLU A 186 -12.82 -6.56 -26.38
N LEU A 187 -12.65 -7.29 -25.29
CA LEU A 187 -13.20 -6.97 -23.97
C LEU A 187 -12.08 -6.61 -23.01
N VAL A 188 -12.33 -5.62 -22.17
CA VAL A 188 -11.45 -5.19 -21.08
C VAL A 188 -12.13 -5.52 -19.76
N TYR A 189 -11.38 -6.15 -18.86
CA TYR A 189 -11.79 -6.40 -17.50
C TYR A 189 -11.00 -5.45 -16.59
N ALA A 190 -11.68 -4.69 -15.75
CA ALA A 190 -11.04 -3.74 -14.84
C ALA A 190 -11.63 -3.85 -13.43
N THR A 191 -10.79 -3.65 -12.41
CA THR A 191 -11.23 -3.55 -11.02
C THR A 191 -11.28 -2.08 -10.59
N LEU A 192 -12.29 -1.73 -9.81
CA LEU A 192 -12.48 -0.40 -9.23
C LEU A 192 -12.32 -0.48 -7.71
N GLN A 193 -11.17 -0.03 -7.20
CA GLN A 193 -10.80 -0.23 -5.79
C GLN A 193 -11.85 0.29 -4.82
N PHE A 194 -12.30 1.54 -4.98
CA PHE A 194 -13.20 2.17 -4.01
C PHE A 194 -14.69 2.08 -4.39
N GLU A 195 -15.00 1.44 -5.49
CA GLU A 195 -16.38 1.05 -5.81
C GLU A 195 -16.64 -0.44 -5.53
N ASN A 196 -15.64 -1.17 -5.02
CA ASN A 196 -15.72 -2.58 -4.68
C ASN A 196 -16.21 -3.45 -5.85
N ALA A 197 -15.82 -3.09 -7.07
CA ALA A 197 -16.39 -3.65 -8.28
C ALA A 197 -15.34 -4.19 -9.25
N ALA A 198 -15.74 -5.20 -10.03
CA ALA A 198 -15.10 -5.60 -11.27
C ALA A 198 -16.02 -5.31 -12.45
N LEU A 199 -15.45 -4.90 -13.57
CA LEU A 199 -16.16 -4.51 -14.79
C LEU A 199 -15.73 -5.37 -15.97
N GLU A 200 -16.67 -5.62 -16.89
CA GLU A 200 -16.41 -6.04 -18.25
C GLU A 200 -16.83 -4.91 -19.19
N ILE A 201 -15.91 -4.47 -20.05
CA ILE A 201 -16.06 -3.27 -20.87
C ILE A 201 -15.81 -3.66 -22.33
N ASP A 202 -16.66 -3.26 -23.23
CA ASP A 202 -16.40 -3.35 -24.66
C ASP A 202 -15.34 -2.31 -25.06
N ALA A 203 -14.20 -2.77 -25.57
CA ALA A 203 -13.06 -1.90 -25.89
C ALA A 203 -13.32 -0.91 -27.03
N ALA A 204 -14.26 -1.22 -27.92
CA ALA A 204 -14.58 -0.39 -29.07
C ALA A 204 -15.52 0.77 -28.71
N THR A 205 -16.40 0.56 -27.74
CA THR A 205 -17.45 1.53 -27.39
C THR A 205 -17.27 2.16 -26.03
N GLY A 206 -16.53 1.52 -25.12
CA GLY A 206 -16.44 1.90 -23.71
C GLY A 206 -17.67 1.54 -22.87
N GLU A 207 -18.62 0.79 -23.45
CA GLU A 207 -19.81 0.32 -22.76
C GLU A 207 -19.45 -0.68 -21.66
N ILE A 208 -19.94 -0.47 -20.44
CA ILE A 208 -19.85 -1.42 -19.33
C ILE A 208 -20.90 -2.51 -19.58
N VAL A 209 -20.45 -3.67 -20.05
CA VAL A 209 -21.29 -4.81 -20.40
C VAL A 209 -21.78 -5.55 -19.15
N ARG A 210 -20.88 -5.74 -18.17
CA ARG A 210 -21.20 -6.40 -16.88
C ARG A 210 -20.46 -5.71 -15.74
N ARG A 211 -21.07 -5.78 -14.56
CA ARG A 211 -20.49 -5.29 -13.30
C ARG A 211 -20.75 -6.31 -12.19
N TRP A 212 -19.71 -6.64 -11.43
CA TRP A 212 -19.80 -7.54 -10.29
C TRP A 212 -19.36 -6.82 -9.01
N ASP A 213 -20.03 -7.10 -7.89
CA ASP A 213 -19.55 -6.78 -6.57
C ASP A 213 -18.47 -7.81 -6.19
N VAL A 214 -17.28 -7.34 -5.94
CA VAL A 214 -16.13 -8.19 -5.62
C VAL A 214 -15.55 -7.86 -4.24
N GLY A 215 -16.34 -7.19 -3.39
CA GLY A 215 -15.99 -6.84 -2.02
C GLY A 215 -14.91 -5.78 -1.92
N ARG A 216 -14.46 -5.58 -0.70
CA ARG A 216 -13.67 -4.42 -0.30
C ARG A 216 -12.34 -4.32 -1.02
N GLU A 217 -12.10 -3.16 -1.60
CA GLU A 217 -10.83 -2.72 -2.21
C GLU A 217 -10.20 -3.79 -3.15
N PRO A 218 -10.87 -4.24 -4.23
CA PRO A 218 -10.23 -5.09 -5.21
C PRO A 218 -8.98 -4.39 -5.74
N PHE A 219 -7.82 -5.05 -5.63
CA PHE A 219 -6.54 -4.40 -5.88
C PHE A 219 -5.75 -5.05 -7.01
N CYS A 220 -5.65 -6.37 -7.01
CA CYS A 220 -5.03 -7.12 -8.09
C CYS A 220 -6.00 -8.16 -8.66
N ALA A 221 -5.91 -8.38 -9.98
CA ALA A 221 -6.81 -9.28 -10.67
C ALA A 221 -6.16 -9.83 -11.94
N GLU A 222 -6.48 -11.09 -12.30
CA GLU A 222 -5.93 -11.73 -13.48
C GLU A 222 -6.99 -12.59 -14.18
N LEU A 223 -7.01 -12.56 -15.50
CA LEU A 223 -7.85 -13.40 -16.33
C LEU A 223 -7.15 -14.73 -16.58
N THR A 224 -7.87 -15.86 -16.45
CA THR A 224 -7.29 -17.17 -16.77
C THR A 224 -6.86 -17.25 -18.24
N PRO A 225 -5.83 -18.06 -18.57
CA PRO A 225 -5.33 -18.17 -19.96
C PRO A 225 -6.41 -18.61 -20.96
N ASP A 226 -7.39 -19.39 -20.51
CA ASP A 226 -8.56 -19.81 -21.32
C ASP A 226 -9.64 -18.72 -21.43
N GLY A 227 -9.47 -17.62 -20.69
CA GLY A 227 -10.39 -16.49 -20.67
C GLY A 227 -11.77 -16.79 -20.08
N ARG A 228 -11.91 -17.85 -19.27
CA ARG A 228 -13.21 -18.27 -18.70
C ARG A 228 -13.45 -17.79 -17.28
N ARG A 229 -12.38 -17.45 -16.55
CA ARG A 229 -12.48 -16.97 -15.17
C ARG A 229 -11.68 -15.69 -14.99
N TYR A 230 -12.21 -14.81 -14.17
CA TYR A 230 -11.53 -13.60 -13.72
C TYR A 230 -11.32 -13.68 -12.21
N VAL A 231 -10.07 -13.75 -11.76
CA VAL A 231 -9.69 -13.87 -10.36
C VAL A 231 -9.43 -12.48 -9.81
N VAL A 232 -10.02 -12.13 -8.67
CA VAL A 232 -9.93 -10.81 -8.05
C VAL A 232 -9.57 -10.96 -6.58
N ALA A 233 -8.54 -10.26 -6.12
CA ALA A 233 -8.12 -10.23 -4.73
C ALA A 233 -8.39 -8.87 -4.08
N GLY A 234 -9.02 -8.88 -2.92
CA GLY A 234 -9.21 -7.69 -2.10
C GLY A 234 -7.92 -7.32 -1.37
N ARG A 235 -7.57 -6.03 -1.32
CA ARG A 235 -6.32 -5.57 -0.71
C ARG A 235 -6.29 -5.75 0.79
N ILE A 236 -7.40 -5.43 1.46
CA ILE A 236 -7.53 -5.45 2.92
C ILE A 236 -8.78 -6.21 3.35
N THR A 237 -8.83 -6.54 4.65
CA THR A 237 -9.94 -7.32 5.23
C THR A 237 -11.31 -6.70 4.97
N ASP A 238 -12.29 -7.54 4.66
CA ASP A 238 -13.73 -7.18 4.61
C ASP A 238 -14.49 -7.63 5.89
N LYS A 239 -13.76 -7.99 6.96
CA LYS A 239 -14.32 -8.43 8.24
C LYS A 239 -14.32 -7.30 9.27
N LEU A 240 -15.04 -7.52 10.37
CA LEU A 240 -14.90 -6.70 11.57
C LEU A 240 -13.50 -6.89 12.19
N ALA A 241 -13.01 -5.87 12.88
CA ALA A 241 -11.71 -5.96 13.55
C ALA A 241 -11.79 -6.55 14.96
N ASN A 242 -12.95 -6.52 15.60
CA ASN A 242 -13.17 -7.04 16.96
C ASN A 242 -13.55 -8.53 17.01
N VAL A 243 -13.26 -9.27 15.95
CA VAL A 243 -13.49 -10.71 15.87
C VAL A 243 -12.17 -11.49 15.96
N SER A 244 -12.25 -12.75 16.36
CA SER A 244 -11.08 -13.62 16.47
C SER A 244 -10.54 -14.13 15.12
N TYR A 245 -11.23 -13.84 14.02
CA TYR A 245 -10.86 -14.25 12.67
C TYR A 245 -11.15 -13.14 11.68
N SER A 246 -10.10 -12.44 11.25
CA SER A 246 -10.20 -11.37 10.26
C SER A 246 -9.15 -11.57 9.17
N CYS A 247 -9.56 -11.46 7.92
CA CYS A 247 -8.71 -11.68 6.76
C CYS A 247 -9.28 -11.01 5.51
N SER A 248 -8.47 -10.83 4.51
CA SER A 248 -8.92 -10.51 3.17
C SER A 248 -9.53 -11.73 2.45
N ALA A 249 -10.07 -11.54 1.26
CA ALA A 249 -10.72 -12.57 0.48
C ALA A 249 -10.31 -12.52 -1.00
N VAL A 250 -10.38 -13.68 -1.64
CA VAL A 250 -10.25 -13.83 -3.08
C VAL A 250 -11.59 -14.24 -3.68
N ARG A 251 -11.89 -13.72 -4.86
CA ARG A 251 -13.09 -14.04 -5.61
C ARG A 251 -12.72 -14.54 -6.99
N VAL A 252 -13.45 -15.54 -7.46
CA VAL A 252 -13.34 -16.06 -8.82
C VAL A 252 -14.69 -15.86 -9.51
N ILE A 253 -14.67 -15.07 -10.55
CA ILE A 253 -15.84 -14.81 -11.42
C ILE A 253 -15.80 -15.83 -12.55
N ASP A 254 -16.77 -16.72 -12.61
CA ASP A 254 -17.01 -17.56 -13.78
C ASP A 254 -17.74 -16.71 -14.83
N LEU A 255 -17.06 -16.40 -15.94
CA LEU A 255 -17.57 -15.49 -16.96
C LEU A 255 -18.65 -16.11 -17.83
N ASP A 256 -18.66 -17.45 -17.96
CA ASP A 256 -19.67 -18.17 -18.72
C ASP A 256 -20.95 -18.34 -17.90
N ALA A 257 -20.83 -18.75 -16.63
CA ALA A 257 -21.96 -18.90 -15.73
C ALA A 257 -22.45 -17.56 -15.15
N ASN A 258 -21.65 -16.51 -15.22
CA ASN A 258 -21.85 -15.21 -14.57
C ASN A 258 -22.03 -15.33 -13.06
N GLU A 259 -21.24 -16.18 -12.42
CA GLU A 259 -21.27 -16.45 -10.99
C GLU A 259 -19.99 -15.97 -10.33
N VAL A 260 -20.11 -15.48 -9.08
CA VAL A 260 -18.98 -15.06 -8.25
C VAL A 260 -18.86 -16.04 -7.09
N LYS A 261 -17.74 -16.75 -7.02
CA LYS A 261 -17.35 -17.53 -5.84
C LYS A 261 -16.42 -16.71 -4.95
N LYS A 262 -16.47 -16.93 -3.66
CA LYS A 262 -15.61 -16.27 -2.67
C LYS A 262 -14.90 -17.30 -1.81
N THR A 263 -13.60 -17.09 -1.53
CA THR A 263 -12.87 -17.75 -0.46
C THR A 263 -12.30 -16.73 0.51
N ASP A 264 -12.50 -16.96 1.80
CA ASP A 264 -11.81 -16.22 2.86
C ASP A 264 -10.43 -16.84 3.05
N LEU A 265 -9.43 -16.00 3.22
CA LEU A 265 -8.05 -16.41 3.48
C LEU A 265 -7.88 -16.80 4.95
N LEU A 266 -6.67 -17.17 5.37
CA LEU A 266 -6.42 -17.46 6.79
C LEU A 266 -6.39 -16.16 7.61
N ASN A 267 -6.59 -16.34 8.92
CA ASN A 267 -6.58 -15.25 9.88
C ASN A 267 -5.29 -14.41 9.77
N GLY A 268 -5.44 -13.10 9.66
CA GLY A 268 -4.33 -12.16 9.52
C GLY A 268 -3.87 -11.92 8.09
N HIS A 269 -4.26 -12.72 7.08
CA HIS A 269 -3.87 -12.45 5.70
C HIS A 269 -4.50 -11.16 5.18
N ASN A 270 -3.65 -10.24 4.75
CA ASN A 270 -4.00 -8.87 4.38
C ASN A 270 -2.99 -8.30 3.39
N LEU A 271 -3.19 -7.07 2.91
CA LEU A 271 -2.30 -6.39 1.98
C LEU A 271 -1.95 -7.26 0.76
N LEU A 272 -2.97 -7.74 0.06
CA LEU A 272 -2.78 -8.43 -1.19
C LEU A 272 -2.38 -7.41 -2.26
N THR A 273 -1.16 -7.53 -2.80
CA THR A 273 -0.54 -6.47 -3.59
C THR A 273 -0.45 -6.77 -5.08
N ASP A 274 -0.23 -8.03 -5.45
CA ASP A 274 -0.16 -8.46 -6.84
C ASP A 274 -0.48 -9.94 -6.97
N MET A 275 -0.80 -10.38 -8.18
CA MET A 275 -1.21 -11.75 -8.49
C MET A 275 -0.62 -12.21 -9.82
N THR A 276 -0.29 -13.51 -9.89
CA THR A 276 0.00 -14.20 -11.14
C THR A 276 -0.63 -15.58 -11.14
N LEU A 277 -0.95 -16.12 -12.31
CA LEU A 277 -1.49 -17.47 -12.45
C LEU A 277 -0.38 -18.47 -12.82
N SER A 278 -0.58 -19.73 -12.46
CA SER A 278 0.19 -20.82 -13.05
C SER A 278 -0.07 -20.88 -14.57
N PRO A 279 0.88 -21.37 -15.40
CA PRO A 279 0.72 -21.39 -16.84
C PRO A 279 -0.51 -22.16 -17.34
N ASP A 280 -0.97 -23.15 -16.58
CA ASP A 280 -2.20 -23.91 -16.82
C ASP A 280 -3.48 -23.23 -16.30
N GLY A 281 -3.34 -22.08 -15.63
CA GLY A 281 -4.45 -21.33 -15.04
C GLY A 281 -5.09 -21.98 -13.80
N LYS A 282 -4.49 -23.05 -13.26
CA LYS A 282 -5.07 -23.79 -12.15
C LYS A 282 -4.91 -23.06 -10.81
N PHE A 283 -3.75 -22.49 -10.56
CA PHE A 283 -3.43 -21.81 -9.31
C PHE A 283 -3.22 -20.32 -9.51
N ALA A 284 -3.75 -19.53 -8.59
CA ALA A 284 -3.39 -18.13 -8.41
C ALA A 284 -2.35 -18.03 -7.27
N PHE A 285 -1.24 -17.35 -7.55
CA PHE A 285 -0.19 -17.01 -6.60
C PHE A 285 -0.31 -15.53 -6.26
N ILE A 286 -0.41 -15.17 -4.99
CA ILE A 286 -0.75 -13.80 -4.56
C ILE A 286 0.23 -13.34 -3.49
N SER A 287 0.90 -12.21 -3.69
CA SER A 287 1.75 -11.57 -2.69
C SER A 287 0.90 -10.96 -1.59
N ALA A 288 1.26 -11.20 -0.32
CA ALA A 288 0.47 -10.75 0.83
C ALA A 288 1.32 -10.59 2.10
N VAL A 289 0.71 -10.02 3.12
CA VAL A 289 1.24 -9.98 4.49
C VAL A 289 0.28 -10.74 5.41
N GLN A 290 0.82 -11.50 6.35
CA GLN A 290 0.08 -12.06 7.45
C GLN A 290 0.33 -11.23 8.71
N GLY A 291 -0.69 -10.55 9.21
CA GLY A 291 -0.64 -9.78 10.45
C GLY A 291 -0.99 -10.65 11.66
N ASN A 292 -0.08 -10.76 12.62
CA ASN A 292 -0.30 -11.49 13.87
C ASN A 292 -0.96 -10.55 14.91
N TYR A 293 -2.07 -9.91 14.51
CA TYR A 293 -2.76 -8.87 15.27
C TYR A 293 -3.34 -9.33 16.62
N LEU A 294 -3.50 -10.65 16.82
CA LEU A 294 -3.90 -11.24 18.10
C LEU A 294 -2.72 -11.66 18.99
N SER A 295 -1.48 -11.33 18.61
CA SER A 295 -0.30 -11.63 19.41
C SER A 295 -0.39 -10.91 20.76
N VAL A 296 -0.07 -11.65 21.82
CA VAL A 296 -0.01 -11.05 23.17
C VAL A 296 1.14 -10.07 23.26
N THR A 297 0.94 -9.01 24.01
CA THR A 297 1.90 -7.89 24.16
C THR A 297 3.30 -8.31 24.58
N SER A 298 3.44 -9.37 25.35
CA SER A 298 4.74 -9.95 25.74
C SER A 298 5.53 -10.56 24.58
N GLN A 299 4.89 -10.83 23.44
CA GLN A 299 5.52 -11.36 22.24
C GLN A 299 5.92 -10.28 21.24
N VAL A 300 5.36 -9.08 21.37
CA VAL A 300 5.65 -7.96 20.44
C VAL A 300 7.14 -7.63 20.40
N SER A 301 7.81 -7.64 21.54
CA SER A 301 9.27 -7.41 21.62
C SER A 301 10.12 -8.54 21.03
N GLY A 302 9.52 -9.72 20.83
CA GLY A 302 10.16 -10.86 20.14
C GLY A 302 10.07 -10.77 18.62
N GLY A 303 9.32 -9.80 18.11
CA GLY A 303 9.14 -9.57 16.68
C GLY A 303 8.04 -10.41 16.05
N TRP A 304 8.06 -10.43 14.70
CA TRP A 304 7.13 -11.23 13.89
C TRP A 304 5.65 -10.88 14.10
N ILE A 305 5.38 -9.59 14.31
CA ILE A 305 4.00 -9.07 14.32
C ILE A 305 3.42 -8.98 12.91
N ALA A 306 4.27 -8.96 11.88
CA ALA A 306 3.90 -9.15 10.49
C ALA A 306 4.84 -10.17 9.84
N GLU A 307 4.29 -11.09 9.08
CA GLU A 307 5.00 -12.10 8.29
C GLU A 307 4.71 -11.85 6.82
N ASN A 308 5.73 -11.99 5.98
CA ASN A 308 5.65 -11.70 4.56
C ASN A 308 5.49 -13.01 3.79
N VAL A 309 4.45 -13.11 2.98
CA VAL A 309 4.00 -14.39 2.41
C VAL A 309 3.60 -14.27 0.94
N PHE A 310 3.49 -15.41 0.27
CA PHE A 310 2.61 -15.56 -0.87
C PHE A 310 1.60 -16.68 -0.63
N LEU A 311 0.43 -16.52 -1.21
CA LEU A 311 -0.73 -17.38 -1.02
C LEU A 311 -1.00 -18.16 -2.30
N VAL A 312 -1.61 -19.34 -2.16
CA VAL A 312 -2.04 -20.17 -3.28
C VAL A 312 -3.55 -20.42 -3.18
N VAL A 313 -4.26 -20.11 -4.24
CA VAL A 313 -5.70 -20.34 -4.41
C VAL A 313 -5.92 -21.23 -5.63
N ASP A 314 -6.74 -22.27 -5.49
CA ASP A 314 -7.21 -23.06 -6.64
C ASP A 314 -8.31 -22.29 -7.35
N VAL A 315 -8.09 -21.98 -8.63
CA VAL A 315 -8.97 -21.10 -9.44
C VAL A 315 -10.28 -21.79 -9.81
N GLU A 316 -10.28 -23.10 -9.97
CA GLU A 316 -11.48 -23.86 -10.38
C GLU A 316 -12.48 -23.99 -9.22
N THR A 317 -11.98 -24.38 -8.05
CA THR A 317 -12.83 -24.56 -6.86
C THR A 317 -13.06 -23.25 -6.12
N CYS A 318 -12.20 -22.25 -6.31
CA CYS A 318 -12.10 -21.02 -5.50
C CYS A 318 -11.80 -21.37 -4.03
N GLU A 319 -10.86 -22.28 -3.79
CA GLU A 319 -10.47 -22.66 -2.44
C GLU A 319 -9.06 -22.18 -2.13
N PHE A 320 -8.87 -21.65 -0.92
CA PHE A 320 -7.52 -21.40 -0.40
C PHE A 320 -6.78 -22.73 -0.24
N VAL A 321 -5.56 -22.81 -0.79
CA VAL A 321 -4.77 -24.04 -0.81
C VAL A 321 -3.65 -24.00 0.23
N GLU A 322 -2.77 -22.99 0.19
CA GLU A 322 -1.59 -22.95 1.07
C GLU A 322 -1.03 -21.51 1.19
N VAL A 323 -0.21 -21.32 2.21
CA VAL A 323 0.60 -20.12 2.43
C VAL A 323 2.08 -20.48 2.49
N PHE A 324 2.93 -19.67 1.89
CA PHE A 324 4.37 -19.81 1.92
C PHE A 324 5.03 -18.54 2.47
N PHE A 325 5.88 -18.71 3.47
CA PHE A 325 6.61 -17.61 4.10
C PHE A 325 7.82 -17.20 3.26
N LEU A 326 8.02 -15.89 3.13
CA LEU A 326 9.18 -15.29 2.44
C LEU A 326 10.28 -14.87 3.41
N ASP A 327 9.95 -14.75 4.69
CA ASP A 327 10.86 -14.37 5.76
C ASP A 327 11.88 -15.49 6.06
N ASP A 328 13.09 -15.11 6.43
CA ASP A 328 14.07 -15.98 7.05
C ASP A 328 13.99 -15.83 8.57
N GLU A 329 14.56 -16.78 9.34
CA GLU A 329 14.45 -16.81 10.81
C GLU A 329 14.84 -15.51 11.52
N GLN A 330 15.76 -14.74 10.95
CA GLN A 330 16.31 -13.53 11.54
C GLN A 330 16.21 -12.32 10.60
N LEU A 331 15.51 -12.45 9.48
CA LEU A 331 15.43 -11.39 8.50
C LEU A 331 14.13 -11.43 7.70
N GLY A 332 13.31 -10.44 7.91
CA GLY A 332 12.06 -10.25 7.20
C GLY A 332 12.23 -9.96 5.72
N ALA A 333 11.22 -10.32 4.95
CA ALA A 333 11.06 -10.06 3.53
C ALA A 333 10.06 -8.92 3.31
N GLY A 334 10.24 -7.81 4.02
CA GLY A 334 9.23 -6.77 4.19
C GLY A 334 8.59 -6.26 2.91
N ASN A 335 7.27 -6.19 2.94
CA ASN A 335 6.39 -5.67 1.90
C ASN A 335 6.56 -6.38 0.54
N PRO A 336 6.23 -7.66 0.41
CA PRO A 336 6.15 -8.33 -0.88
C PRO A 336 5.17 -7.59 -1.78
N TRP A 337 5.54 -7.40 -3.06
CA TRP A 337 4.75 -6.61 -3.98
C TRP A 337 4.49 -7.39 -5.28
N GLY A 338 5.27 -7.18 -6.34
CA GLY A 338 5.06 -7.82 -7.62
C GLY A 338 5.37 -9.32 -7.58
N ILE A 339 4.55 -10.12 -8.23
CA ILE A 339 4.72 -11.55 -8.34
C ILE A 339 4.52 -11.98 -9.80
N ALA A 340 5.43 -12.78 -10.34
CA ALA A 340 5.36 -13.26 -11.71
C ALA A 340 5.78 -14.71 -11.83
N CYS A 341 5.00 -15.48 -12.58
CA CYS A 341 5.34 -16.84 -13.00
C CYS A 341 6.02 -16.81 -14.38
N SER A 342 7.07 -17.60 -14.58
CA SER A 342 7.69 -17.74 -15.89
C SER A 342 6.76 -18.51 -16.85
N GLU A 343 6.77 -18.17 -18.13
CA GLU A 343 5.93 -18.83 -19.15
C GLU A 343 6.18 -20.34 -19.26
N ASP A 344 7.43 -20.77 -18.99
CA ASP A 344 7.80 -22.19 -18.97
C ASP A 344 7.43 -22.91 -17.66
N GLY A 345 6.80 -22.23 -16.73
CA GLY A 345 6.35 -22.79 -15.46
C GLY A 345 7.44 -23.21 -14.50
N LYS A 346 8.69 -22.76 -14.69
CA LYS A 346 9.82 -23.20 -13.85
C LYS A 346 10.06 -22.30 -12.65
N ARG A 347 9.71 -21.03 -12.74
CA ARG A 347 10.08 -20.01 -11.75
C ARG A 347 8.88 -19.20 -11.31
N LEU A 348 8.80 -18.94 -10.03
CA LEU A 348 8.00 -17.89 -9.42
C LEU A 348 8.97 -16.84 -8.87
N VAL A 349 8.72 -15.57 -9.17
CA VAL A 349 9.58 -14.46 -8.76
C VAL A 349 8.73 -13.43 -8.05
N ILE A 350 9.21 -12.95 -6.90
CA ILE A 350 8.50 -11.99 -6.06
C ILE A 350 9.44 -10.83 -5.74
N SER A 351 8.99 -9.59 -5.96
CA SER A 351 9.70 -8.40 -5.51
C SER A 351 9.33 -8.05 -4.07
N LEU A 352 10.32 -7.59 -3.31
CA LEU A 352 10.16 -7.14 -1.92
C LEU A 352 10.41 -5.63 -1.89
N ALA A 353 9.32 -4.85 -1.88
CA ALA A 353 9.38 -3.40 -1.99
C ALA A 353 10.01 -2.73 -0.76
N GLY A 354 9.92 -3.35 0.42
CA GLY A 354 10.44 -2.82 1.67
C GLY A 354 11.89 -3.18 1.96
N THR A 355 12.44 -4.23 1.32
CA THR A 355 13.82 -4.67 1.55
C THR A 355 14.72 -4.58 0.31
N ASP A 356 14.17 -4.06 -0.82
CA ASP A 356 14.89 -3.87 -2.08
C ASP A 356 15.49 -5.16 -2.65
N GLU A 357 14.75 -6.25 -2.51
CA GLU A 357 15.16 -7.58 -2.89
C GLU A 357 14.19 -8.21 -3.89
N VAL A 358 14.66 -9.26 -4.55
CA VAL A 358 13.86 -10.13 -5.41
C VAL A 358 14.04 -11.57 -4.94
N VAL A 359 12.95 -12.29 -4.79
CA VAL A 359 12.93 -13.70 -4.40
C VAL A 359 12.68 -14.56 -5.62
N PHE A 360 13.58 -15.53 -5.84
CA PHE A 360 13.44 -16.54 -6.88
C PHE A 360 13.06 -17.88 -6.25
N ILE A 361 11.98 -18.49 -6.72
CA ILE A 361 11.43 -19.75 -6.20
C ILE A 361 11.25 -20.73 -7.37
N PRO A 362 11.82 -21.95 -7.30
CA PRO A 362 11.52 -22.99 -8.27
C PRO A 362 10.06 -23.43 -8.15
N LEU A 363 9.24 -23.14 -9.16
CA LEU A 363 7.81 -23.41 -9.11
C LEU A 363 7.49 -24.91 -8.99
N GLU A 364 8.29 -25.78 -9.59
CA GLU A 364 8.16 -27.25 -9.45
C GLU A 364 8.12 -27.72 -7.99
N ARG A 365 8.86 -27.02 -7.12
CA ARG A 365 8.89 -27.37 -5.69
C ARG A 365 7.64 -26.91 -4.96
N VAL A 366 7.12 -25.72 -5.30
CA VAL A 366 5.82 -25.27 -4.80
C VAL A 366 4.76 -26.27 -5.18
N LEU A 367 4.68 -26.63 -6.48
CA LEU A 367 3.69 -27.59 -6.98
C LEU A 367 3.87 -28.99 -6.36
N LYS A 368 5.11 -29.43 -6.15
CA LYS A 368 5.40 -30.69 -5.47
C LYS A 368 4.94 -30.65 -4.01
N THR A 369 5.21 -29.59 -3.28
CA THR A 369 4.73 -29.42 -1.89
C THR A 369 3.20 -29.50 -1.82
N LEU A 370 2.51 -28.87 -2.77
CA LEU A 370 1.05 -28.93 -2.86
C LEU A 370 0.54 -30.37 -3.18
N ALA A 371 1.25 -31.09 -4.06
CA ALA A 371 0.89 -32.45 -4.45
C ALA A 371 1.17 -33.51 -3.36
N ASP A 372 2.27 -33.36 -2.62
CA ASP A 372 2.69 -34.29 -1.55
C ASP A 372 1.91 -34.06 -0.24
N ARG A 373 1.03 -33.08 -0.20
CA ARG A 373 0.23 -32.75 0.98
C ARG A 373 -0.69 -33.88 1.34
N PRO A 374 -0.69 -34.34 2.62
CA PRO A 374 -1.59 -35.39 3.06
C PRO A 374 -3.07 -34.96 2.99
N GLU A 375 -3.97 -35.88 2.61
CA GLU A 375 -5.42 -35.60 2.55
C GLU A 375 -6.01 -35.07 3.89
N TRP A 376 -5.44 -35.49 5.02
CA TRP A 376 -5.89 -35.02 6.34
C TRP A 376 -5.41 -33.59 6.67
N ALA A 377 -4.38 -33.07 5.96
CA ALA A 377 -3.91 -31.73 6.16
C ALA A 377 -4.90 -30.74 5.53
N ARG A 378 -5.65 -30.04 6.36
CA ARG A 378 -6.52 -28.97 5.90
C ARG A 378 -5.70 -27.84 5.30
N PRO A 379 -6.25 -27.10 4.33
CA PRO A 379 -5.63 -25.87 3.85
C PRO A 379 -5.24 -24.96 5.02
N GLY A 380 -3.99 -24.52 5.04
CA GLY A 380 -3.46 -23.67 6.08
C GLY A 380 -3.27 -24.30 7.47
N PHE A 381 -3.61 -25.57 7.67
CA PHE A 381 -3.38 -26.23 8.97
C PHE A 381 -1.88 -26.30 9.31
N GLY A 382 -1.05 -26.52 8.31
CA GLY A 382 0.41 -26.42 8.44
C GLY A 382 0.86 -25.04 8.89
N ALA A 383 0.43 -23.99 8.20
CA ALA A 383 0.80 -22.62 8.52
C ALA A 383 0.35 -22.18 9.92
N TYR A 384 -0.84 -22.58 10.35
CA TYR A 384 -1.35 -22.23 11.69
C TYR A 384 -0.60 -22.93 12.84
N MET A 385 -0.11 -24.13 12.59
CA MET A 385 0.70 -24.89 13.57
C MET A 385 2.18 -24.50 13.51
N TYR A 386 2.64 -23.91 12.40
CA TYR A 386 4.05 -23.68 12.08
C TYR A 386 4.42 -22.20 11.93
N SER A 387 3.50 -21.28 12.15
CA SER A 387 3.81 -19.84 12.32
C SER A 387 4.75 -19.57 13.49
N SER A 388 4.93 -20.56 14.32
CA SER A 388 5.95 -20.54 15.36
C SER A 388 7.13 -21.39 14.92
N PHE A 389 8.29 -20.84 14.87
CA PHE A 389 9.66 -21.35 14.81
C PHE A 389 9.93 -22.78 15.38
N ALA A 390 8.92 -23.54 15.72
CA ALA A 390 9.04 -24.71 16.58
C ALA A 390 9.26 -26.05 15.85
N THR A 391 9.09 -26.17 14.54
CA THR A 391 9.10 -27.50 13.93
C THR A 391 9.89 -27.70 12.64
N GLY A 392 10.55 -26.73 12.07
CA GLY A 392 11.60 -26.95 11.05
C GLY A 392 11.25 -27.71 9.75
N GLU A 393 10.01 -28.16 9.56
CA GLU A 393 9.66 -29.08 8.48
C GLU A 393 8.84 -28.49 7.33
N VAL A 394 8.24 -27.32 7.48
CA VAL A 394 7.60 -26.59 6.37
C VAL A 394 8.47 -25.41 5.96
N GLN A 395 9.73 -25.66 5.85
CA GLN A 395 10.64 -24.71 5.21
C GLN A 395 10.31 -24.65 3.73
N LEU A 396 10.13 -23.43 3.24
CA LEU A 396 10.06 -23.20 1.82
C LEU A 396 11.14 -23.99 1.08
N PRO A 397 10.72 -24.67 0.03
CA PRO A 397 11.69 -25.21 -0.89
C PRO A 397 12.50 -24.04 -1.44
N ILE A 398 13.78 -24.05 -1.14
CA ILE A 398 14.86 -23.28 -1.76
C ILE A 398 14.37 -22.02 -2.44
N ARG A 399 14.53 -20.91 -1.77
CA ARG A 399 14.39 -19.57 -2.34
C ARG A 399 15.76 -18.89 -2.37
N LEU A 400 15.93 -18.03 -3.33
CA LEU A 400 17.10 -17.18 -3.44
C LEU A 400 16.65 -15.74 -3.34
N ARG A 401 17.13 -15.01 -2.35
CA ARG A 401 16.88 -13.56 -2.20
C ARG A 401 18.07 -12.79 -2.79
N VAL A 402 17.79 -11.87 -3.68
CA VAL A 402 18.79 -11.06 -4.39
C VAL A 402 18.52 -9.58 -4.15
N LYS A 403 19.42 -8.89 -3.47
CA LYS A 403 19.30 -7.45 -3.21
C LYS A 403 19.78 -6.63 -4.40
N PHE A 404 19.03 -5.62 -4.79
CA PHE A 404 19.41 -4.65 -5.82
C PHE A 404 19.97 -3.35 -5.24
N GLY A 405 19.46 -2.93 -4.08
CA GLY A 405 19.80 -1.64 -3.47
C GLY A 405 19.07 -0.44 -4.08
N LEU A 406 18.13 -0.68 -5.01
CA LEU A 406 17.23 0.35 -5.55
C LEU A 406 15.87 0.29 -4.83
N LYS A 407 15.34 1.45 -4.42
CA LYS A 407 14.18 1.54 -3.53
C LYS A 407 12.84 1.28 -4.22
N GLY A 408 11.97 0.55 -3.52
CA GLY A 408 10.58 0.36 -3.92
C GLY A 408 10.42 -0.53 -5.15
N LEU A 409 11.00 -1.73 -5.12
CA LEU A 409 10.82 -2.75 -6.16
C LEU A 409 9.37 -3.20 -6.20
N ARG A 410 8.71 -3.07 -7.35
CA ARG A 410 7.29 -3.38 -7.52
C ARG A 410 7.08 -4.42 -8.61
N GLN A 411 6.49 -4.06 -9.74
CA GLN A 411 6.11 -4.99 -10.80
C GLN A 411 7.29 -5.83 -11.32
N THR A 412 7.02 -7.08 -11.70
CA THR A 412 8.02 -8.07 -12.06
C THR A 412 7.67 -8.74 -13.38
N ILE A 413 8.65 -8.92 -14.27
CA ILE A 413 8.54 -9.67 -15.53
C ILE A 413 9.61 -10.75 -15.58
N VAL A 414 9.25 -11.96 -15.99
CA VAL A 414 10.17 -13.09 -16.13
C VAL A 414 10.24 -13.51 -17.61
N ARG A 415 11.45 -13.56 -18.17
CA ARG A 415 11.71 -14.01 -19.54
C ARG A 415 12.92 -14.96 -19.56
N GLY A 416 12.68 -16.26 -19.59
CA GLY A 416 13.74 -17.26 -19.52
C GLY A 416 14.57 -17.12 -18.24
N ASP A 417 15.85 -16.84 -18.37
CA ASP A 417 16.77 -16.60 -17.26
C ASP A 417 16.76 -15.16 -16.75
N ASP A 418 16.17 -14.24 -17.52
CA ASP A 418 16.12 -12.83 -17.19
C ASP A 418 14.87 -12.49 -16.39
N VAL A 419 15.05 -11.69 -15.34
CA VAL A 419 13.99 -11.10 -14.53
C VAL A 419 14.16 -9.61 -14.54
N TYR A 420 13.09 -8.90 -14.85
CA TYR A 420 13.04 -7.45 -14.82
C TYR A 420 12.11 -7.01 -13.71
N VAL A 421 12.48 -5.97 -12.97
CA VAL A 421 11.72 -5.45 -11.83
C VAL A 421 11.70 -3.93 -11.89
N LEU A 422 10.53 -3.35 -11.71
CA LEU A 422 10.33 -1.91 -11.72
C LEU A 422 10.68 -1.32 -10.35
N SER A 423 11.59 -0.35 -10.30
CA SER A 423 11.91 0.43 -9.12
C SER A 423 11.17 1.77 -9.16
N TYR A 424 10.14 1.90 -8.33
CA TYR A 424 9.26 3.06 -8.29
C TYR A 424 9.96 4.33 -7.81
N PHE A 425 10.77 4.23 -6.75
CA PHE A 425 11.40 5.39 -6.13
C PHE A 425 12.67 5.86 -6.83
N GLU A 426 13.27 5.00 -7.66
CA GLU A 426 14.51 5.32 -8.38
C GLU A 426 14.29 5.56 -9.87
N ASP A 427 13.03 5.54 -10.34
CA ASP A 427 12.68 5.70 -11.76
C ASP A 427 13.50 4.78 -12.67
N ALA A 428 13.55 3.47 -12.33
CA ALA A 428 14.46 2.54 -12.98
C ALA A 428 13.82 1.17 -13.26
N ILE A 429 14.37 0.47 -14.24
CA ILE A 429 14.15 -0.97 -14.47
C ILE A 429 15.40 -1.70 -14.01
N CYS A 430 15.25 -2.61 -13.04
CA CYS A 430 16.28 -3.53 -12.60
C CYS A 430 16.23 -4.80 -13.44
N LYS A 431 17.38 -5.40 -13.71
CA LYS A 431 17.50 -6.68 -14.38
C LYS A 431 18.38 -7.63 -13.56
N ALA A 432 17.92 -8.86 -13.36
CA ALA A 432 18.76 -9.96 -12.91
C ALA A 432 18.73 -11.09 -13.95
N THR A 433 19.88 -11.68 -14.23
CA THR A 433 19.98 -12.93 -15.00
C THR A 433 20.43 -14.03 -14.05
N LEU A 434 19.60 -15.06 -13.90
CA LEU A 434 19.85 -16.19 -13.01
C LEU A 434 20.06 -17.47 -13.80
N LYS A 435 21.27 -18.04 -13.73
CA LYS A 435 21.61 -19.33 -14.31
C LYS A 435 21.88 -20.35 -13.20
N LEU A 436 21.18 -21.46 -13.25
CA LEU A 436 21.33 -22.57 -12.30
C LEU A 436 22.00 -23.75 -13.00
N SER A 437 23.12 -24.24 -12.45
CA SER A 437 23.88 -25.39 -12.97
C SER A 437 23.91 -26.50 -11.92
N PRO A 438 23.20 -27.64 -12.11
CA PRO A 438 23.25 -28.76 -11.19
C PRO A 438 24.64 -29.40 -11.10
N PRO A 439 25.07 -29.93 -9.92
CA PRO A 439 24.36 -29.85 -8.66
C PRO A 439 24.59 -28.50 -7.99
N TYR A 440 23.51 -27.78 -7.75
CA TYR A 440 23.54 -26.62 -6.91
C TYR A 440 23.26 -27.04 -5.47
N GLU A 441 24.17 -26.69 -4.58
CA GLU A 441 23.93 -26.84 -3.15
C GLU A 441 23.11 -25.65 -2.66
N TYR A 442 21.86 -25.93 -2.34
CA TYR A 442 21.04 -24.98 -1.61
C TYR A 442 21.16 -25.31 -0.12
N TYR A 443 21.67 -24.37 0.63
CA TYR A 443 21.51 -24.43 2.07
C TYR A 443 20.08 -23.99 2.44
N PRO A 444 19.38 -24.71 3.28
CA PRO A 444 17.99 -24.39 3.66
C PRO A 444 17.79 -22.97 4.20
N ASN A 445 18.84 -22.27 4.58
CA ASN A 445 18.82 -20.91 5.12
C ASN A 445 19.92 -20.04 4.47
N SER A 446 20.29 -20.28 3.22
CA SER A 446 21.30 -19.47 2.56
C SER A 446 20.74 -18.13 2.13
N TYR A 447 20.77 -17.20 3.05
CA TYR A 447 20.69 -15.80 2.77
C TYR A 447 21.91 -15.42 1.92
N VAL A 448 21.70 -15.03 0.67
CA VAL A 448 22.76 -14.53 -0.22
C VAL A 448 22.90 -13.01 -0.03
N SER A 449 22.63 -12.51 1.13
CA SER A 449 23.16 -11.23 1.53
C SER A 449 24.56 -11.47 2.08
N GLN A 450 25.52 -10.83 1.51
CA GLN A 450 26.90 -10.89 2.01
C GLN A 450 27.16 -9.94 3.16
N GLU A 451 26.12 -9.31 3.64
CA GLU A 451 26.21 -8.61 4.91
C GLU A 451 26.16 -9.66 6.01
N THR A 452 27.22 -9.72 6.79
CA THR A 452 27.22 -10.37 8.10
C THR A 452 25.93 -9.98 8.79
N PRO A 453 25.13 -10.91 9.36
CA PRO A 453 23.94 -10.53 10.07
C PRO A 453 24.28 -9.38 11.01
N PRO A 454 23.49 -8.32 11.08
CA PRO A 454 23.85 -7.15 11.87
C PRO A 454 24.16 -7.63 13.27
N ARG A 455 25.41 -7.49 13.68
CA ARG A 455 25.76 -7.70 15.08
C ARG A 455 24.87 -6.76 15.86
N LEU A 456 24.18 -7.27 16.87
CA LEU A 456 23.23 -6.59 17.76
C LEU A 456 23.74 -5.26 18.38
N LEU A 457 24.88 -4.72 17.96
CA LEU A 457 25.57 -3.56 18.51
C LEU A 457 26.33 -2.75 17.43
N GLN A 458 25.89 -2.68 16.18
CA GLN A 458 26.50 -1.73 15.27
C GLN A 458 25.75 -0.40 15.32
N THR A 459 26.46 0.58 15.86
CA THR A 459 26.05 1.97 16.00
C THR A 459 25.82 2.64 14.67
N ASP A 460 24.94 3.61 14.64
CA ASP A 460 24.36 4.47 13.62
C ASP A 460 25.24 4.99 12.44
N ALA A 461 26.45 4.49 12.24
CA ALA A 461 27.34 4.95 11.19
C ALA A 461 27.14 4.28 9.82
N GLU A 462 26.33 3.21 9.73
CA GLU A 462 26.15 2.41 8.49
C GLU A 462 24.84 2.66 7.75
N ASN A 463 24.05 3.63 8.16
CA ASN A 463 22.93 4.16 7.35
C ASN A 463 23.40 5.16 6.28
N ALA A 464 24.67 5.10 5.89
CA ALA A 464 25.15 5.77 4.71
C ALA A 464 24.49 5.11 3.50
N ASP A 465 23.82 5.93 2.75
CA ASP A 465 23.16 5.74 1.50
C ASP A 465 23.75 4.62 0.62
N ASP A 466 23.34 3.36 0.81
CA ASP A 466 23.75 2.18 0.04
C ASP A 466 23.23 2.20 -1.42
N ARG A 467 22.75 3.35 -1.89
CA ARG A 467 22.36 3.52 -3.28
C ARG A 467 23.60 3.41 -4.18
N PRO A 468 23.47 2.77 -5.35
CA PRO A 468 24.55 2.76 -6.32
C PRO A 468 25.05 4.19 -6.57
N ASP A 469 26.33 4.43 -6.44
CA ASP A 469 26.95 5.70 -6.81
C ASP A 469 26.82 5.85 -8.33
N ASP A 470 25.89 6.71 -8.75
CA ASP A 470 25.73 7.04 -10.16
C ASP A 470 26.99 7.83 -10.56
N SER A 471 27.85 7.20 -11.32
CA SER A 471 29.10 7.82 -11.75
C SER A 471 28.83 9.15 -12.49
N ALA A 472 29.73 10.08 -12.35
CA ALA A 472 29.69 11.32 -13.13
C ALA A 472 29.59 11.09 -14.65
N GLU A 473 30.02 9.92 -15.12
CA GLU A 473 29.85 9.46 -16.51
C GLU A 473 28.40 9.21 -16.89
N GLU A 474 27.57 8.66 -15.98
CA GLU A 474 26.15 8.42 -16.23
C GLU A 474 25.39 9.74 -16.31
N ALA A 475 25.65 10.68 -15.39
CA ALA A 475 25.09 12.02 -15.44
C ALA A 475 25.52 12.79 -16.72
N ALA A 476 26.75 12.65 -17.14
CA ALA A 476 27.24 13.26 -18.38
C ALA A 476 26.63 12.61 -19.63
N ALA A 477 26.41 11.29 -19.61
CA ALA A 477 25.73 10.57 -20.69
C ALA A 477 24.27 11.00 -20.83
N PHE A 478 23.54 11.15 -19.71
CA PHE A 478 22.17 11.68 -19.70
C PHE A 478 22.12 13.13 -20.21
N ALA A 479 23.02 13.99 -19.75
CA ALA A 479 23.08 15.40 -20.21
C ALA A 479 23.35 15.50 -21.70
N LYS A 480 24.23 14.66 -22.25
CA LYS A 480 24.52 14.60 -23.68
C LYS A 480 23.31 14.14 -24.50
N ILE A 481 22.63 13.10 -24.05
CA ILE A 481 21.44 12.57 -24.72
C ILE A 481 20.28 13.56 -24.63
N ALA A 482 20.08 14.22 -23.49
CA ALA A 482 19.08 15.27 -23.32
C ALA A 482 19.35 16.45 -24.30
N ALA A 483 20.61 16.79 -24.53
CA ALA A 483 20.99 17.83 -25.50
C ALA A 483 20.75 17.37 -26.96
N GLU A 484 21.00 16.11 -27.28
CA GLU A 484 20.77 15.53 -28.62
C GLU A 484 19.29 15.34 -28.95
N THR A 485 18.44 15.12 -27.94
CA THR A 485 16.98 14.89 -28.07
C THR A 485 16.15 16.16 -27.79
N ALA A 486 16.77 17.28 -27.45
CA ALA A 486 16.08 18.54 -27.11
C ALA A 486 15.20 19.12 -28.25
N SER A 487 15.31 18.62 -29.46
CA SER A 487 14.47 19.02 -30.59
C SER A 487 13.14 18.27 -30.68
N ASP A 488 12.98 17.16 -29.94
CA ASP A 488 11.74 16.37 -29.87
C ASP A 488 11.30 16.26 -28.39
N PRO A 489 10.24 16.97 -27.97
CA PRO A 489 9.76 16.94 -26.60
C PRO A 489 9.23 15.57 -26.15
N ASN A 490 9.00 14.63 -27.08
CA ASN A 490 8.54 13.28 -26.81
C ASN A 490 9.67 12.24 -26.78
N ALA A 491 10.89 12.61 -27.18
CA ALA A 491 12.04 11.73 -27.13
C ALA A 491 12.66 11.72 -25.74
N GLY A 492 12.93 10.51 -25.21
CA GLY A 492 13.64 10.28 -23.97
C GLY A 492 14.98 9.59 -24.17
N PRO A 493 15.83 9.47 -23.14
CA PRO A 493 17.08 8.76 -23.25
C PRO A 493 16.87 7.26 -23.56
N PRO A 494 17.80 6.63 -24.28
CA PRO A 494 17.79 5.17 -24.45
C PRO A 494 18.01 4.46 -23.12
N LEU A 495 17.41 3.30 -22.95
CA LEU A 495 17.57 2.48 -21.76
C LEU A 495 18.95 1.83 -21.74
N ARG A 496 19.84 2.22 -20.85
CA ARG A 496 21.18 1.66 -20.71
C ARG A 496 21.29 0.94 -19.37
N PHE A 497 21.51 -0.39 -19.42
CA PHE A 497 21.74 -1.18 -18.23
C PHE A 497 23.19 -1.02 -17.75
N VAL A 498 23.32 -0.60 -16.49
CA VAL A 498 24.60 -0.49 -15.77
C VAL A 498 24.74 -1.72 -14.88
N GLU A 499 25.86 -2.43 -15.01
CA GLU A 499 26.13 -3.62 -14.20
C GLU A 499 26.35 -3.23 -12.73
N LEU A 500 25.74 -3.99 -11.84
CA LEU A 500 26.01 -3.91 -10.40
C LEU A 500 27.17 -4.86 -10.06
N GLU A 501 28.00 -4.49 -9.09
CA GLU A 501 29.13 -5.30 -8.66
C GLU A 501 28.72 -6.77 -8.40
N PRO A 502 29.51 -7.75 -8.90
CA PRO A 502 29.21 -9.15 -8.70
C PRO A 502 29.34 -9.50 -7.21
N ARG A 503 28.34 -10.19 -6.68
CA ARG A 503 28.40 -10.76 -5.33
C ARG A 503 29.16 -12.09 -5.34
N ARG A 504 29.59 -12.57 -4.16
CA ARG A 504 30.30 -13.85 -4.05
C ARG A 504 29.51 -14.97 -4.72
N PRO A 505 30.14 -15.77 -5.59
CA PRO A 505 29.46 -16.84 -6.28
C PRO A 505 29.00 -17.92 -5.30
N LEU A 506 27.75 -18.34 -5.45
CA LEU A 506 27.26 -19.58 -4.86
C LEU A 506 27.58 -20.72 -5.82
N LYS A 507 27.93 -21.90 -5.27
CA LYS A 507 28.22 -23.06 -6.09
C LYS A 507 27.03 -23.46 -6.96
N GLY A 508 27.21 -23.42 -8.28
CA GLY A 508 26.17 -23.76 -9.23
C GLY A 508 25.11 -22.67 -9.47
N VAL A 509 25.32 -21.46 -8.95
CA VAL A 509 24.43 -20.31 -9.15
C VAL A 509 25.23 -19.14 -9.69
N GLU A 510 24.94 -18.72 -10.90
CA GLU A 510 25.49 -17.49 -11.49
C GLU A 510 24.40 -16.43 -11.52
N ILE A 511 24.67 -15.25 -10.96
CA ILE A 511 23.76 -14.11 -10.94
C ILE A 511 24.52 -12.89 -11.43
N SER A 512 24.02 -12.28 -12.50
CA SER A 512 24.36 -10.90 -12.86
C SER A 512 23.18 -9.98 -12.52
N ARG A 513 23.48 -8.74 -12.17
CA ARG A 513 22.50 -7.72 -11.84
C ARG A 513 22.88 -6.42 -12.51
N SER A 514 21.90 -5.75 -13.05
CA SER A 514 22.06 -4.44 -13.66
C SER A 514 20.78 -3.62 -13.47
N PHE A 515 20.85 -2.33 -13.70
CA PHE A 515 19.68 -1.45 -13.72
C PHE A 515 19.82 -0.42 -14.84
N ALA A 516 18.70 0.11 -15.28
CA ALA A 516 18.66 1.20 -16.24
C ALA A 516 17.63 2.25 -15.79
N ARG A 517 18.04 3.51 -15.76
CA ARG A 517 17.15 4.60 -15.38
C ARG A 517 16.26 5.04 -16.53
N LEU A 518 15.03 5.36 -16.21
CA LEU A 518 14.04 5.95 -17.12
C LEU A 518 14.22 7.46 -17.26
N ALA A 519 14.84 8.09 -16.26
CA ALA A 519 15.12 9.52 -16.21
C ALA A 519 16.44 9.74 -15.44
N PRO A 520 17.03 10.95 -15.50
CA PRO A 520 18.12 11.32 -14.59
C PRO A 520 17.75 11.05 -13.15
N LYS A 521 18.74 10.69 -12.31
CA LYS A 521 18.51 10.44 -10.89
C LYS A 521 17.76 11.59 -10.24
N PRO A 522 16.59 11.35 -9.66
CA PRO A 522 15.80 12.43 -9.08
C PRO A 522 16.48 13.00 -7.83
N VAL A 523 16.41 14.31 -7.67
CA VAL A 523 16.78 14.96 -6.41
C VAL A 523 15.66 14.67 -5.41
N LEU A 524 16.02 14.01 -4.31
CA LEU A 524 15.04 13.68 -3.28
C LEU A 524 14.68 14.90 -2.44
N THR A 525 13.43 15.32 -2.52
CA THR A 525 12.85 16.26 -1.57
C THR A 525 12.71 15.60 -0.20
N THR A 526 12.58 16.38 0.88
CA THR A 526 12.32 15.87 2.22
C THR A 526 11.05 15.03 2.24
N ARG A 527 9.99 15.48 1.56
CA ARG A 527 8.73 14.75 1.39
C ARG A 527 8.95 13.37 0.73
N ARG A 528 9.66 13.32 -0.40
CA ARG A 528 9.90 12.05 -1.13
C ARG A 528 10.78 11.11 -0.30
N ARG A 529 11.76 11.65 0.43
CA ARG A 529 12.54 10.88 1.39
C ARG A 529 11.64 10.28 2.48
N GLY A 530 10.70 11.04 3.01
CA GLY A 530 9.71 10.57 3.98
C GLY A 530 8.83 9.46 3.41
N GLU A 531 8.38 9.59 2.18
CA GLU A 531 7.62 8.56 1.48
C GLU A 531 8.41 7.25 1.32
N ILE A 532 9.68 7.33 0.92
CA ILE A 532 10.58 6.17 0.87
C ILE A 532 10.69 5.50 2.23
N LEU A 533 11.00 6.27 3.28
CA LEU A 533 11.13 5.76 4.65
C LEU A 533 9.84 5.12 5.18
N TYR A 534 8.70 5.65 4.80
CA TYR A 534 7.39 5.12 5.15
C TYR A 534 7.16 3.70 4.60
N HIS A 535 7.74 3.38 3.44
CA HIS A 535 7.66 2.09 2.76
C HIS A 535 8.86 1.17 3.03
N ASP A 536 9.92 1.68 3.66
CA ASP A 536 11.19 0.98 3.84
C ASP A 536 11.18 0.10 5.09
N ALA A 537 11.10 -1.22 4.89
CA ALA A 537 11.17 -2.18 5.98
C ALA A 537 12.56 -2.30 6.61
N THR A 538 13.63 -1.83 5.94
CA THR A 538 14.98 -1.82 6.53
C THR A 538 15.07 -0.84 7.72
N ALA A 539 14.12 0.08 7.84
CA ALA A 539 13.96 0.93 9.01
C ALA A 539 13.39 0.18 10.24
N CYS A 540 12.88 -1.05 10.07
CA CYS A 540 12.45 -1.92 11.15
C CYS A 540 13.59 -2.83 11.63
N PHE A 541 13.58 -3.20 12.91
CA PHE A 541 14.41 -4.28 13.43
C PHE A 541 14.08 -5.57 12.66
N GLU A 542 15.10 -6.29 12.19
CA GLU A 542 14.97 -7.52 11.39
C GLU A 542 14.07 -7.41 10.14
N HIS A 543 13.72 -6.21 9.68
CA HIS A 543 13.09 -5.92 8.37
C HIS A 543 11.72 -6.56 8.12
N TRP A 544 10.92 -6.91 9.13
CA TRP A 544 9.63 -7.60 8.90
C TRP A 544 8.57 -6.70 8.30
N GLN A 545 8.60 -5.40 8.64
CA GLN A 545 7.53 -4.47 8.32
C GLN A 545 8.01 -3.04 8.15
N SER A 546 7.15 -2.21 7.61
CA SER A 546 7.29 -0.76 7.58
C SER A 546 5.96 -0.10 7.99
N CYS A 547 5.87 1.23 7.96
CA CYS A 547 4.63 1.93 8.30
C CYS A 547 3.46 1.51 7.38
N VAL A 548 3.73 1.27 6.09
CA VAL A 548 2.70 0.86 5.12
C VAL A 548 2.09 -0.50 5.44
N THR A 549 2.74 -1.35 6.23
CA THR A 549 2.24 -2.68 6.60
C THR A 549 0.94 -2.60 7.40
N CYS A 550 0.82 -1.65 8.34
CA CYS A 550 -0.42 -1.41 9.10
C CYS A 550 -1.23 -0.24 8.53
N HIS A 551 -0.59 0.68 7.81
CA HIS A 551 -1.24 1.86 7.26
C HIS A 551 -1.05 1.95 5.74
N PRO A 552 -1.69 1.05 4.95
CA PRO A 552 -1.63 1.12 3.49
C PRO A 552 -2.17 2.46 3.00
N ASP A 553 -1.43 3.10 2.06
CA ASP A 553 -1.70 4.47 1.57
C ASP A 553 -1.84 5.51 2.70
N ALA A 554 -1.18 5.27 3.84
CA ALA A 554 -1.33 6.04 5.08
C ALA A 554 -2.78 6.07 5.61
N ARG A 555 -3.54 5.00 5.41
CA ARG A 555 -4.93 4.81 5.90
C ARG A 555 -4.98 3.64 6.89
N VAL A 556 -5.89 2.72 6.70
CA VAL A 556 -6.18 1.63 7.64
C VAL A 556 -6.01 0.27 6.97
N ASP A 557 -5.56 -0.71 7.73
CA ASP A 557 -5.52 -2.12 7.32
C ASP A 557 -6.77 -2.90 7.75
N GLY A 558 -7.59 -2.34 8.63
CA GLY A 558 -8.82 -2.94 9.16
C GLY A 558 -8.62 -3.93 10.31
N PHE A 559 -7.43 -3.99 10.90
CA PHE A 559 -7.13 -4.84 12.06
C PHE A 559 -7.09 -4.05 13.38
N ASN A 560 -7.23 -4.78 14.48
CA ASN A 560 -6.98 -4.28 15.83
C ASN A 560 -5.59 -4.73 16.27
N TRP A 561 -4.75 -3.78 16.61
CA TRP A 561 -3.40 -4.05 17.09
C TRP A 561 -3.24 -3.67 18.55
N ASP A 562 -2.46 -4.46 19.27
CA ASP A 562 -1.98 -4.15 20.61
C ASP A 562 -0.45 -4.17 20.60
N LEU A 563 0.14 -3.03 20.29
CA LEU A 563 1.58 -2.88 20.14
C LEU A 563 2.22 -2.21 21.36
N LEU A 564 1.51 -2.12 22.50
CA LEU A 564 1.94 -1.50 23.76
C LEU A 564 2.46 -0.06 23.64
N ASN A 565 2.20 0.62 22.55
CA ASN A 565 2.68 1.99 22.37
C ASN A 565 1.95 3.01 23.27
N ASP A 566 0.83 2.64 23.84
CA ASP A 566 0.10 3.40 24.88
C ASP A 566 0.35 2.91 26.31
N GLY A 567 1.16 1.85 26.48
CA GLY A 567 1.53 1.28 27.76
C GLY A 567 0.51 0.33 28.36
N THR A 568 -0.53 -0.04 27.63
CA THR A 568 -1.60 -0.95 28.09
C THR A 568 -1.87 -2.05 27.07
N GLY A 569 -2.23 -3.23 27.54
CA GLY A 569 -2.65 -4.35 26.72
C GLY A 569 -4.11 -4.24 26.32
N ASN A 570 -4.42 -3.48 25.27
CA ASN A 570 -5.77 -3.30 24.74
C ASN A 570 -5.76 -3.12 23.22
N LEU A 571 -6.43 -4.00 22.52
CA LEU A 571 -6.54 -3.99 21.06
C LEU A 571 -7.28 -2.73 20.57
N LYS A 572 -6.69 -2.01 19.61
CA LYS A 572 -7.28 -0.83 18.99
C LYS A 572 -7.24 -0.91 17.47
N ASN A 573 -8.33 -0.49 16.85
CA ASN A 573 -8.43 -0.42 15.39
C ASN A 573 -7.39 0.55 14.82
N THR A 574 -6.81 0.19 13.69
CA THR A 574 -5.85 1.05 13.00
C THR A 574 -6.51 2.38 12.61
N LYS A 575 -5.93 3.50 13.05
CA LYS A 575 -6.41 4.85 12.71
C LYS A 575 -5.77 5.34 11.41
N SER A 576 -6.53 6.00 10.56
CA SER A 576 -5.98 6.70 9.38
C SER A 576 -4.97 7.77 9.79
N MET A 577 -3.88 7.90 9.03
CA MET A 577 -2.89 8.96 9.21
C MET A 577 -3.18 10.21 8.38
N LEU A 578 -4.23 10.18 7.54
CA LEU A 578 -4.66 11.38 6.80
C LEU A 578 -5.01 12.50 7.77
N LEU A 579 -4.48 13.69 7.51
CA LEU A 579 -4.67 14.89 8.33
C LEU A 579 -4.20 14.75 9.79
N SER A 580 -3.37 13.74 10.12
CA SER A 580 -2.94 13.50 11.50
C SER A 580 -2.18 14.70 12.11
N HIS A 581 -1.46 15.46 11.29
CA HIS A 581 -0.70 16.64 11.74
C HIS A 581 -1.60 17.87 11.95
N GLU A 582 -2.81 17.88 11.39
CA GLU A 582 -3.80 18.95 11.53
C GLU A 582 -4.87 18.61 12.59
N THR A 583 -4.93 17.35 13.03
CA THR A 583 -6.00 16.87 13.94
C THR A 583 -5.45 16.20 15.20
N PRO A 584 -4.68 16.94 16.07
CA PRO A 584 -4.28 16.44 17.36
C PRO A 584 -5.49 16.26 18.31
N PRO A 585 -5.41 15.37 19.31
CA PRO A 585 -4.30 14.48 19.66
C PRO A 585 -4.24 13.24 18.76
N SER A 586 -3.10 12.56 18.79
CA SER A 586 -2.88 11.33 18.01
C SER A 586 -3.17 10.08 18.82
N MET A 587 -3.38 8.96 18.13
CA MET A 587 -3.88 7.66 18.61
C MET A 587 -5.37 7.70 18.97
N ILE A 588 -6.01 6.53 18.99
CA ILE A 588 -7.43 6.42 19.35
C ILE A 588 -7.70 6.88 20.79
N SER A 589 -6.78 6.60 21.70
CA SER A 589 -6.86 7.03 23.10
C SER A 589 -6.42 8.49 23.33
N GLY A 590 -5.93 9.18 22.27
CA GLY A 590 -5.41 10.55 22.40
C GLY A 590 -4.16 10.65 23.27
N ILE A 591 -3.42 9.56 23.42
CA ILE A 591 -2.27 9.49 24.36
C ILE A 591 -1.04 10.25 23.88
N ARG A 592 -0.96 10.57 22.58
CA ARG A 592 0.11 11.39 22.01
C ARG A 592 -0.40 12.80 21.75
N ALA A 593 0.37 13.80 22.12
CA ALA A 593 -0.04 15.21 22.01
C ALA A 593 -0.28 15.62 20.53
N ASP A 594 0.54 15.08 19.64
CA ASP A 594 0.59 15.41 18.22
C ASP A 594 1.06 14.22 17.37
N ALA A 595 1.02 14.37 16.06
CA ALA A 595 1.42 13.35 15.10
C ALA A 595 2.94 13.15 15.09
N GLU A 596 3.70 14.22 15.28
CA GLU A 596 5.16 14.17 15.36
C GLU A 596 5.63 13.24 16.50
N THR A 597 5.01 13.37 17.66
CA THR A 597 5.26 12.46 18.80
C THR A 597 4.85 11.02 18.45
N ALA A 598 3.74 10.84 17.75
CA ALA A 598 3.28 9.51 17.33
C ALA A 598 4.22 8.86 16.30
N VAL A 599 4.77 9.61 15.34
CA VAL A 599 5.75 9.11 14.37
C VAL A 599 7.01 8.60 15.08
N ARG A 600 7.56 9.35 16.05
CA ARG A 600 8.73 8.93 16.82
C ARG A 600 8.44 7.71 17.69
N ALA A 601 7.25 7.64 18.26
CA ALA A 601 6.79 6.45 18.97
C ALA A 601 6.65 5.23 18.04
N GLY A 602 6.20 5.42 16.79
CA GLY A 602 6.13 4.39 15.76
C GLY A 602 7.49 3.77 15.47
N PHE A 603 8.52 4.59 15.27
CA PHE A 603 9.88 4.07 15.10
C PHE A 603 10.33 3.27 16.33
N THR A 604 10.13 3.80 17.54
CA THR A 604 10.65 3.20 18.77
C THR A 604 9.90 1.92 19.16
N HIS A 605 8.57 1.91 19.07
CA HIS A 605 7.71 0.87 19.67
C HIS A 605 7.11 -0.08 18.64
N ILE A 606 7.08 0.29 17.33
CA ILE A 606 6.50 -0.51 16.27
C ILE A 606 7.59 -1.05 15.33
N LEU A 607 8.57 -0.21 14.98
CA LEU A 607 9.71 -0.62 14.16
C LEU A 607 10.92 -1.05 15.02
N PHE A 608 10.85 -0.92 16.35
CA PHE A 608 11.87 -1.32 17.32
C PHE A 608 13.26 -0.74 17.04
N LYS A 609 13.31 0.44 16.42
CA LYS A 609 14.52 1.22 16.17
C LYS A 609 14.32 2.66 16.63
N LYS A 610 15.36 3.26 17.21
CA LYS A 610 15.32 4.68 17.50
C LYS A 610 15.36 5.46 16.17
N ALA A 611 14.40 6.35 15.98
CA ALA A 611 14.43 7.24 14.82
C ALA A 611 15.65 8.17 14.87
N ASP A 612 16.32 8.33 13.76
CA ASP A 612 17.07 9.55 13.49
C ASP A 612 16.06 10.69 13.28
N GLU A 613 16.27 11.83 13.94
CA GLU A 613 15.32 12.94 13.90
C GLU A 613 15.12 13.50 12.48
N LYS A 614 16.15 13.50 11.64
CA LYS A 614 16.04 13.90 10.25
C LYS A 614 15.10 12.97 9.46
N ASN A 615 15.13 11.67 9.75
CA ASN A 615 14.25 10.69 9.12
C ASN A 615 12.82 10.83 9.65
N ALA A 616 12.64 11.04 10.95
CA ALA A 616 11.32 11.28 11.54
C ALA A 616 10.66 12.52 10.95
N CYS A 617 11.39 13.66 10.88
CA CYS A 617 10.90 14.88 10.23
C CYS A 617 10.55 14.67 8.75
N ALA A 618 11.28 13.82 8.03
CA ALA A 618 10.94 13.53 6.64
C ALA A 618 9.61 12.76 6.54
N VAL A 619 9.35 11.81 7.44
CA VAL A 619 8.06 11.10 7.51
C VAL A 619 6.94 12.06 7.90
N ASP A 620 7.17 12.99 8.83
CA ASP A 620 6.19 14.03 9.18
C ASP A 620 5.82 14.86 7.95
N GLU A 621 6.80 15.30 7.15
CA GLU A 621 6.55 16.08 5.94
C GLU A 621 5.78 15.28 4.87
N TYR A 622 6.11 13.99 4.72
CA TYR A 622 5.32 13.12 3.85
C TYR A 622 3.87 13.02 4.31
N LEU A 623 3.60 12.72 5.58
CA LEU A 623 2.26 12.58 6.12
C LEU A 623 1.46 13.88 6.04
N SER A 624 2.08 15.04 6.33
CA SER A 624 1.46 16.36 6.19
C SER A 624 1.14 16.71 4.73
N SER A 625 1.87 16.14 3.77
CA SER A 625 1.63 16.35 2.35
C SER A 625 0.45 15.57 1.78
N LEU A 626 -0.08 14.59 2.53
CA LEU A 626 -1.20 13.75 2.08
C LEU A 626 -2.44 14.60 1.80
N ARG A 627 -3.18 14.23 0.76
CA ARG A 627 -4.42 14.90 0.39
C ARG A 627 -5.58 13.91 0.39
N PRO A 628 -6.76 14.35 0.77
CA PRO A 628 -7.95 13.53 0.69
C PRO A 628 -8.26 13.11 -0.75
N VAL A 629 -8.74 11.89 -0.90
CA VAL A 629 -9.32 11.39 -2.14
C VAL A 629 -10.82 11.70 -2.11
N PRO A 630 -11.38 12.32 -3.15
CA PRO A 630 -12.82 12.55 -3.21
C PRO A 630 -13.63 11.27 -3.04
N SER A 631 -14.73 11.35 -2.32
CA SER A 631 -15.58 10.19 -2.05
C SER A 631 -16.24 9.64 -3.34
N PRO A 632 -16.36 8.30 -3.49
CA PRO A 632 -17.15 7.69 -4.57
C PRO A 632 -18.65 7.95 -4.45
N TYR A 633 -19.14 8.47 -3.33
CA TYR A 633 -20.54 8.87 -3.12
C TYR A 633 -20.85 10.27 -3.66
N LEU A 634 -19.85 11.01 -4.15
CA LEU A 634 -20.07 12.28 -4.83
C LEU A 634 -20.60 12.04 -6.26
N VAL A 635 -21.53 12.87 -6.68
CA VAL A 635 -22.08 12.88 -8.05
C VAL A 635 -21.43 14.02 -8.83
N ASN A 636 -20.60 13.69 -9.82
CA ASN A 636 -19.80 14.65 -10.58
C ASN A 636 -18.91 15.56 -9.70
N GLY A 637 -18.45 15.02 -8.56
CA GLY A 637 -17.61 15.77 -7.60
C GLY A 637 -18.38 16.65 -6.63
N GLU A 638 -19.72 16.60 -6.61
CA GLU A 638 -20.57 17.36 -5.71
C GLU A 638 -21.47 16.44 -4.87
N LEU A 639 -22.03 16.98 -3.78
CA LEU A 639 -23.01 16.28 -2.97
C LEU A 639 -24.27 15.96 -3.79
N SER A 640 -24.75 14.73 -3.69
CA SER A 640 -26.07 14.36 -4.21
C SER A 640 -27.20 15.15 -3.51
N GLU A 641 -28.39 15.16 -4.07
CA GLU A 641 -29.55 15.82 -3.43
C GLU A 641 -29.89 15.18 -2.06
N SER A 642 -29.67 13.87 -1.92
CA SER A 642 -29.80 13.15 -0.65
C SER A 642 -28.74 13.64 0.34
N ALA A 643 -27.48 13.66 -0.05
CA ALA A 643 -26.38 14.15 0.79
C ALA A 643 -26.54 15.63 1.19
N LYS A 644 -27.09 16.48 0.32
CA LYS A 644 -27.42 17.89 0.69
C LYS A 644 -28.44 17.98 1.80
N ARG A 645 -29.50 17.14 1.76
CA ARG A 645 -30.49 17.07 2.87
C ARG A 645 -29.84 16.48 4.13
N GLY A 646 -28.98 15.47 3.97
CA GLY A 646 -28.21 14.86 5.05
C GLY A 646 -27.28 15.85 5.74
N LYS A 647 -26.67 16.76 4.99
CA LYS A 647 -25.84 17.84 5.55
C LYS A 647 -26.64 18.74 6.52
N VAL A 648 -27.86 19.13 6.14
CA VAL A 648 -28.73 19.93 7.01
C VAL A 648 -29.06 19.18 8.29
N LEU A 649 -29.30 17.87 8.24
CA LEU A 649 -29.50 17.02 9.40
C LEU A 649 -28.25 16.93 10.27
N PHE A 650 -27.10 16.69 9.66
CA PHE A 650 -25.81 16.57 10.36
C PHE A 650 -25.45 17.84 11.14
N GLU A 651 -25.71 19.02 10.57
CA GLU A 651 -25.45 20.34 11.17
C GLU A 651 -26.56 20.76 12.17
N SER A 652 -27.65 20.01 12.28
CA SER A 652 -28.77 20.37 13.12
C SER A 652 -28.66 19.82 14.56
N ASP A 653 -29.32 20.51 15.52
CA ASP A 653 -29.48 20.03 16.89
C ASP A 653 -30.27 18.71 16.98
N ARG A 654 -31.04 18.36 15.93
CA ARG A 654 -31.81 17.11 15.89
C ARG A 654 -30.94 15.86 15.97
N THR A 655 -29.75 15.90 15.36
CA THR A 655 -28.82 14.79 15.35
C THR A 655 -27.61 15.05 16.26
N GLY A 656 -27.16 16.30 16.37
CA GLY A 656 -26.04 16.71 17.21
C GLY A 656 -24.67 16.23 16.71
N CYS A 657 -24.55 15.76 15.45
CA CYS A 657 -23.30 15.24 14.89
C CYS A 657 -22.20 16.30 14.88
N ALA A 658 -22.53 17.53 14.45
CA ALA A 658 -21.60 18.64 14.34
C ALA A 658 -21.07 19.16 15.70
N ILE A 659 -21.58 18.67 16.85
CA ILE A 659 -21.04 19.00 18.18
C ILE A 659 -19.64 18.40 18.36
N CYS A 660 -19.46 17.14 17.93
CA CYS A 660 -18.18 16.43 18.04
C CYS A 660 -17.43 16.42 16.69
N HIS A 661 -18.16 16.58 15.58
CA HIS A 661 -17.62 16.56 14.22
C HIS A 661 -17.90 17.86 13.46
N PRO A 662 -17.45 19.04 13.96
CA PRO A 662 -17.61 20.30 13.25
C PRO A 662 -16.71 20.37 12.00
N ALA A 663 -17.24 20.99 10.92
CA ALA A 663 -16.42 21.32 9.77
C ALA A 663 -15.31 22.33 10.16
N PRO A 664 -14.17 22.40 9.44
CA PRO A 664 -13.90 21.75 8.16
C PRO A 664 -13.28 20.34 8.27
N TYR A 665 -12.64 20.01 9.40
CA TYR A 665 -11.99 18.72 9.60
C TYR A 665 -12.94 17.63 10.11
N TYR A 666 -14.17 17.99 10.44
CA TYR A 666 -15.17 17.07 11.03
C TYR A 666 -14.66 16.35 12.27
N THR A 667 -13.98 17.12 13.14
CA THR A 667 -13.51 16.76 14.48
C THR A 667 -13.40 18.03 15.31
N ASP A 668 -13.70 17.94 16.60
CA ASP A 668 -13.50 19.03 17.56
C ASP A 668 -12.18 18.91 18.33
N LEU A 669 -11.31 17.95 17.94
CA LEU A 669 -10.00 17.69 18.55
C LEU A 669 -10.06 17.33 20.04
N ARG A 670 -11.14 16.65 20.46
CA ARG A 670 -11.37 16.28 21.86
C ARG A 670 -11.68 14.79 22.01
N LEU A 671 -11.56 14.34 23.25
CA LEU A 671 -11.96 12.98 23.63
C LEU A 671 -13.43 12.96 24.07
N HIS A 672 -14.18 12.00 23.57
CA HIS A 672 -15.60 11.84 23.87
C HIS A 672 -15.96 10.47 24.43
N ARG A 673 -16.93 10.46 25.38
CA ARG A 673 -17.52 9.24 25.93
C ARG A 673 -18.72 8.84 25.09
N VAL A 674 -18.48 8.05 24.06
CA VAL A 674 -19.53 7.56 23.16
C VAL A 674 -20.00 6.15 23.53
N GLY A 675 -19.47 5.59 24.62
CA GLY A 675 -19.84 4.27 25.15
C GLY A 675 -19.32 3.12 24.32
N SER A 676 -18.19 3.30 23.68
CA SER A 676 -17.48 2.28 22.89
C SER A 676 -16.35 1.60 23.67
N GLN A 677 -16.27 1.84 24.99
CA GLN A 677 -15.27 1.24 25.86
C GLN A 677 -15.33 -0.30 25.81
N ASP A 678 -14.19 -0.93 25.55
CA ASP A 678 -14.01 -2.36 25.68
C ASP A 678 -13.70 -2.76 27.13
N VAL A 679 -13.84 -4.04 27.45
CA VAL A 679 -13.60 -4.60 28.78
C VAL A 679 -12.16 -4.36 29.27
N ASN A 680 -11.21 -4.27 28.35
CA ASN A 680 -9.80 -4.05 28.65
C ASN A 680 -9.39 -2.56 28.64
N ASP A 681 -10.33 -1.66 28.34
CA ASP A 681 -10.04 -0.23 28.33
C ASP A 681 -10.08 0.34 29.76
N TYR A 682 -9.00 0.99 30.15
CA TYR A 682 -8.94 1.76 31.42
C TYR A 682 -9.48 3.19 31.25
N ILE A 683 -9.75 3.62 30.01
CA ILE A 683 -10.37 4.90 29.67
C ILE A 683 -11.74 4.67 29.05
N ASP A 684 -12.64 5.63 29.17
CA ASP A 684 -13.98 5.58 28.60
C ASP A 684 -14.25 6.71 27.58
N ALA A 685 -13.23 7.50 27.29
CA ALA A 685 -13.26 8.58 26.31
C ALA A 685 -12.18 8.39 25.26
N PHE A 686 -12.55 8.56 23.99
CA PHE A 686 -11.69 8.34 22.85
C PHE A 686 -11.67 9.58 21.96
N ASP A 687 -10.58 9.72 21.20
CA ASP A 687 -10.41 10.80 20.25
C ASP A 687 -11.55 10.83 19.21
N SER A 688 -12.04 12.04 18.92
CA SER A 688 -13.01 12.30 17.85
C SER A 688 -12.23 12.36 16.53
N PRO A 689 -12.21 11.29 15.71
CA PRO A 689 -11.45 11.30 14.48
C PRO A 689 -12.07 12.23 13.44
N THR A 690 -11.26 12.69 12.49
CA THR A 690 -11.80 13.31 11.27
C THR A 690 -12.74 12.35 10.54
N LEU A 691 -13.85 12.87 9.97
CA LEU A 691 -14.72 12.10 9.08
C LEU A 691 -14.33 12.22 7.60
N ILE A 692 -13.28 12.98 7.28
CA ILE A 692 -12.76 13.06 5.90
C ILE A 692 -12.24 11.70 5.48
N GLU A 693 -12.69 11.19 4.34
CA GLU A 693 -12.49 9.82 3.85
C GLU A 693 -13.09 8.73 4.78
N VAL A 694 -14.08 9.04 5.59
CA VAL A 694 -14.73 8.02 6.45
C VAL A 694 -15.26 6.84 5.65
N TRP A 695 -15.66 7.03 4.40
CA TRP A 695 -16.17 6.01 3.49
C TRP A 695 -15.21 4.84 3.24
N ARG A 696 -13.88 5.01 3.46
CA ARG A 696 -12.87 3.94 3.28
C ARG A 696 -12.23 3.44 4.59
N THR A 697 -12.59 4.01 5.74
CA THR A 697 -11.93 3.71 7.03
C THR A 697 -12.64 2.64 7.88
N ALA A 698 -13.59 1.91 7.30
CA ALA A 698 -14.18 0.74 7.96
C ALA A 698 -13.08 -0.27 8.38
N PRO A 699 -13.31 -1.13 9.38
CA PRO A 699 -14.45 -1.12 10.29
C PRO A 699 -14.36 0.02 11.31
N TYR A 700 -15.53 0.49 11.77
CA TYR A 700 -15.62 1.73 12.55
C TYR A 700 -15.53 1.51 14.06
N MET A 701 -15.22 2.59 14.79
CA MET A 701 -15.01 2.71 16.23
C MET A 701 -13.62 2.22 16.69
N ASN A 702 -13.32 2.47 17.97
CA ASN A 702 -12.03 2.14 18.61
C ASN A 702 -11.64 0.66 18.55
N THR A 703 -12.64 -0.23 18.41
CA THR A 703 -12.44 -1.68 18.29
C THR A 703 -12.87 -2.23 16.93
N GLY A 704 -13.28 -1.39 15.97
CA GLY A 704 -13.70 -1.85 14.64
C GLY A 704 -14.91 -2.78 14.66
N GLY A 705 -15.93 -2.42 15.45
CA GLY A 705 -17.12 -3.23 15.71
C GLY A 705 -18.26 -3.06 14.70
N PHE A 706 -18.13 -2.20 13.68
CA PHE A 706 -19.18 -1.93 12.70
C PHE A 706 -18.62 -1.89 11.29
N HIS A 707 -19.24 -2.59 10.34
CA HIS A 707 -18.83 -2.60 8.94
C HIS A 707 -19.22 -1.33 8.19
N THR A 708 -20.37 -0.78 8.51
CA THR A 708 -20.96 0.32 7.75
C THR A 708 -21.33 1.49 8.65
N VAL A 709 -21.34 2.69 8.08
CA VAL A 709 -21.86 3.90 8.75
C VAL A 709 -23.32 3.70 9.17
N ARG A 710 -24.11 2.96 8.37
CA ARG A 710 -25.48 2.61 8.71
C ARG A 710 -25.58 1.82 10.02
N GLU A 711 -24.85 0.73 10.13
CA GLU A 711 -24.79 -0.09 11.37
C GLU A 711 -24.34 0.75 12.56
N LEU A 712 -23.28 1.56 12.38
CA LEU A 712 -22.75 2.43 13.43
C LEU A 712 -23.81 3.42 13.95
N LEU A 713 -24.54 4.05 13.07
CA LEU A 713 -25.52 5.07 13.44
C LEU A 713 -26.84 4.47 13.96
N LEU A 714 -27.37 3.45 13.29
CA LEU A 714 -28.72 2.93 13.57
C LEU A 714 -28.70 1.81 14.62
N GLU A 715 -27.74 0.92 14.61
CA GLU A 715 -27.61 -0.18 15.57
C GLU A 715 -26.72 0.21 16.75
N GLY A 716 -25.52 0.76 16.45
CA GLY A 716 -24.57 1.23 17.45
C GLY A 716 -25.00 2.50 18.17
N LYS A 717 -25.96 3.24 17.61
CA LYS A 717 -26.48 4.51 18.16
C LYS A 717 -25.38 5.49 18.56
N HIS A 718 -24.35 5.57 17.72
CA HIS A 718 -23.18 6.41 17.96
C HIS A 718 -23.59 7.87 18.19
N GLY A 719 -23.16 8.44 19.33
CA GLY A 719 -23.50 9.83 19.73
C GLY A 719 -25.00 10.09 19.99
N ALA A 720 -25.86 9.08 19.93
CA ALA A 720 -27.31 9.23 19.95
C ALA A 720 -28.03 8.18 20.81
N ARG A 721 -27.42 7.75 21.93
CA ARG A 721 -28.02 6.78 22.87
C ARG A 721 -29.33 7.24 23.51
N ASP A 722 -29.66 8.54 23.43
CA ASP A 722 -30.93 9.12 23.83
C ASP A 722 -32.07 8.84 22.83
N GLY A 723 -31.81 8.08 21.77
CA GLY A 723 -32.80 7.70 20.76
C GLY A 723 -33.14 8.82 19.78
N ARG A 724 -32.31 9.86 19.67
CA ARG A 724 -32.62 11.00 18.76
C ARG A 724 -32.64 10.58 17.28
N LEU A 725 -31.79 9.61 16.87
CA LEU A 725 -31.76 9.10 15.49
C LEU A 725 -32.98 8.20 15.21
N ASP A 726 -33.56 7.55 16.22
CA ASP A 726 -34.77 6.74 16.07
C ASP A 726 -36.01 7.60 15.71
N LYS A 727 -35.94 8.92 15.89
CA LYS A 727 -36.98 9.88 15.52
C LYS A 727 -36.88 10.38 14.09
N LEU A 728 -35.83 10.04 13.38
CA LEU A 728 -35.68 10.34 11.96
C LEU A 728 -36.53 9.36 11.14
N THR A 729 -37.13 9.86 10.07
CA THR A 729 -37.75 8.98 9.06
C THR A 729 -36.67 8.14 8.35
N PRO A 730 -37.05 6.99 7.77
CA PRO A 730 -36.08 6.18 6.98
C PRO A 730 -35.35 6.99 5.90
N GLN A 731 -36.04 7.91 5.23
CA GLN A 731 -35.42 8.80 4.24
C GLN A 731 -34.39 9.75 4.86
N GLU A 732 -34.68 10.33 6.02
CA GLU A 732 -33.75 11.21 6.74
C GLU A 732 -32.51 10.42 7.23
N GLN A 733 -32.71 9.17 7.63
CA GLN A 733 -31.58 8.27 7.98
C GLN A 733 -30.70 8.00 6.78
N ASP A 734 -31.29 7.68 5.62
CA ASP A 734 -30.54 7.47 4.37
C ASP A 734 -29.82 8.74 3.93
N ASP A 735 -30.46 9.90 3.97
CA ASP A 735 -29.89 11.19 3.64
C ASP A 735 -28.68 11.52 4.53
N LEU A 736 -28.78 11.29 5.84
CA LEU A 736 -27.69 11.51 6.79
C LEU A 736 -26.50 10.59 6.53
N ILE A 737 -26.74 9.30 6.29
CA ILE A 737 -25.70 8.31 6.00
C ILE A 737 -24.98 8.65 4.71
N GLU A 738 -25.71 9.03 3.66
CA GLU A 738 -25.13 9.40 2.38
C GLU A 738 -24.26 10.66 2.49
N TYR A 739 -24.68 11.64 3.30
CA TYR A 739 -23.82 12.80 3.57
C TYR A 739 -22.51 12.40 4.26
N VAL A 740 -22.60 11.59 5.33
CA VAL A 740 -21.39 11.13 6.04
C VAL A 740 -20.45 10.37 5.10
N LEU A 741 -20.99 9.50 4.25
CA LEU A 741 -20.19 8.77 3.26
C LEU A 741 -19.65 9.66 2.13
N SER A 742 -20.20 10.85 1.95
CA SER A 742 -19.72 11.83 0.94
C SER A 742 -18.53 12.67 1.44
N LEU A 743 -18.14 12.54 2.72
CA LEU A 743 -16.99 13.25 3.33
C LEU A 743 -15.64 12.53 3.01
#